data_2f3663f3404e38c35ecd25388c85a822
#
_entry.id   2f3663f3404e38c35ecd25388c85a822
#
_cell.length_a   1.000
_cell.length_b   1.000
_cell.length_c   1.000
_cell.angle_alpha   90.00
_cell.angle_beta   90.00
_cell.angle_gamma   90.00
#
_symmetry.space_group_name_H-M   'P 1'
#
loop_
_entity.id
_entity.type
_entity.pdbx_description
1 polymer ?
#
loop_
_entity_poly.entity_id
_entity_poly.type
_entity_poly.pdbx_seq_one_letter_code
_entity_poly.pdbx_strand_id
1 'polypeptide(L)'
;MEEKDITTEVVAEGPGEMLDAPTGGKRLKLNYPKTFKVGLAFAGICLFWNAYDFVIPLLLEHAYGLPNALRGLILGLDNLLSLFMLPLFGRLSDNAHGKLVKKFGRRTPFIVIGTLCAVALMVFVPVVTLNQQKAADAEAARIESYLNDDVWMESHLTEWYDNAVSGEGNSYEVDLEYISRDGLTKEDFIAIRYNDKMVHKTGFLGFIGEEKFLYDGVEVAKEDLGNLSPDGVRTYQEILDGNNLYKKFVASSVNDYISDVIYETHTTSASGVKSLAVYMVILLLVLVSMATFRSPAVALMPDVTPKPLRSQANAIINLCGGLGGAISFLIYTVVLFGERLHNYVIIFGAVAGGMLLLLAGFLALVKERKMVKECQEICKEFGIDDFDAEESEETKRHAESFIEEVGEAPAEDKPELKPEVKELVKAKLAKVKSPKEWWRAKSDLEKSKFKSFVLILASIFMWFMGYNAVSSNLSVYTTKALNLSAGVASIISGVSMAVSAIAFIPVGYMAVKLGRRKTIMIGFALAVVSFILICFAVAPNDKAIIPTVLFALFYLIAGFGLIIANVNTFPMVTELSTAETVGQYTGYYYMATMSAQAITPALGGAIMDAGQDKYLFLYSAICVVVAIVLMLFVKHGDSKQIPGEKKKKLTKEEKKQIRLETLENMD
;
A
#
# COMPACT_ATOMS: atom_id res chain seq x y z
N MET A 1 -57.79 5.94 -16.13
CA MET A 1 -57.17 6.57 -14.94
C MET A 1 -55.89 5.76 -14.68
N GLU A 2 -54.83 6.21 -15.31
CA GLU A 2 -53.47 5.60 -15.23
C GLU A 2 -52.73 6.27 -14.08
N GLU A 3 -52.33 5.46 -13.14
CA GLU A 3 -51.45 5.87 -12.04
C GLU A 3 -50.02 5.82 -12.54
N LYS A 4 -49.38 6.99 -12.68
CA LYS A 4 -47.97 7.12 -13.00
C LYS A 4 -47.15 7.01 -11.73
N ASP A 5 -46.44 5.89 -11.60
CA ASP A 5 -45.34 5.70 -10.64
C ASP A 5 -44.25 6.72 -10.92
N ILE A 6 -44.05 7.64 -10.00
CA ILE A 6 -42.90 8.54 -9.95
C ILE A 6 -41.89 7.92 -8.97
N THR A 7 -41.02 7.06 -9.50
CA THR A 7 -39.79 6.68 -8.79
C THR A 7 -38.82 7.87 -8.85
N THR A 8 -38.74 8.57 -7.75
CA THR A 8 -37.74 9.63 -7.53
C THR A 8 -36.38 8.97 -7.36
N GLU A 9 -35.58 8.92 -8.42
CA GLU A 9 -34.15 8.71 -8.32
C GLU A 9 -33.53 9.91 -7.58
N VAL A 10 -33.18 9.68 -6.31
CA VAL A 10 -32.29 10.59 -5.58
C VAL A 10 -30.88 10.38 -6.14
N VAL A 11 -30.58 11.09 -7.22
CA VAL A 11 -29.20 11.28 -7.69
C VAL A 11 -28.56 12.24 -6.70
N ALA A 12 -27.64 11.74 -5.88
CA ALA A 12 -26.78 12.57 -5.08
C ALA A 12 -25.91 13.43 -6.00
N GLU A 13 -26.33 14.65 -6.27
CA GLU A 13 -25.54 15.67 -6.96
C GLU A 13 -24.39 16.10 -6.04
N GLY A 14 -23.22 15.44 -6.19
CA GLY A 14 -21.97 15.97 -5.66
C GLY A 14 -21.60 17.26 -6.44
N PRO A 15 -21.19 18.34 -5.76
CA PRO A 15 -20.88 19.61 -6.43
C PRO A 15 -19.61 19.49 -7.26
N GLY A 16 -19.74 19.21 -8.56
CA GLY A 16 -18.66 19.17 -9.53
C GLY A 16 -18.63 20.45 -10.37
N GLU A 17 -17.72 21.38 -10.11
CA GLU A 17 -17.43 22.43 -11.09
C GLU A 17 -16.81 21.83 -12.35
N MET A 18 -17.31 22.23 -13.45
CA MET A 18 -17.18 21.65 -14.77
C MET A 18 -16.36 22.59 -15.65
N LEU A 19 -15.50 22.03 -16.47
CA LEU A 19 -14.70 22.74 -17.46
C LEU A 19 -15.51 22.83 -18.77
N ASP A 20 -15.78 24.01 -19.25
CA ASP A 20 -16.60 24.24 -20.49
C ASP A 20 -15.74 24.06 -21.75
N ALA A 21 -16.32 23.44 -22.78
CA ALA A 21 -15.70 23.31 -24.08
C ALA A 21 -15.68 24.62 -24.85
N PRO A 22 -14.72 24.83 -25.77
CA PRO A 22 -14.67 26.04 -26.61
C PRO A 22 -15.87 26.21 -27.52
N THR A 23 -16.64 25.17 -27.74
CA THR A 23 -17.82 25.14 -28.61
C THR A 23 -19.01 24.50 -27.91
N GLY A 24 -19.98 25.31 -27.48
CA GLY A 24 -21.34 24.85 -27.20
C GLY A 24 -21.64 24.25 -25.84
N GLY A 25 -21.10 24.77 -24.72
CA GLY A 25 -21.65 24.49 -23.37
C GLY A 25 -21.48 23.07 -22.83
N LYS A 26 -20.74 22.19 -23.50
CA LYS A 26 -20.41 20.86 -22.98
C LYS A 26 -19.28 20.95 -21.95
N ARG A 27 -19.42 20.23 -20.87
CA ARG A 27 -18.49 20.25 -19.72
C ARG A 27 -17.74 18.92 -19.61
N LEU A 28 -16.42 18.98 -19.40
CA LEU A 28 -15.59 17.79 -19.19
C LEU A 28 -15.87 17.18 -17.82
N LYS A 29 -16.46 15.98 -17.79
CA LYS A 29 -16.80 15.23 -16.57
C LYS A 29 -16.15 13.85 -16.59
N LEU A 30 -15.74 13.37 -15.40
CA LEU A 30 -15.29 11.98 -15.27
C LEU A 30 -16.49 11.02 -15.43
N ASN A 31 -16.29 9.98 -16.23
CA ASN A 31 -17.24 8.87 -16.31
C ASN A 31 -16.93 7.86 -15.19
N TYR A 32 -17.54 8.05 -14.02
CA TYR A 32 -17.34 7.19 -12.85
C TYR A 32 -17.57 5.69 -13.13
N PRO A 33 -18.69 5.26 -13.77
CA PRO A 33 -18.90 3.86 -14.11
C PRO A 33 -17.79 3.28 -15.00
N LYS A 34 -17.27 4.05 -15.96
CA LYS A 34 -16.16 3.63 -16.82
C LYS A 34 -14.88 3.44 -16.01
N THR A 35 -14.57 4.38 -15.14
CA THR A 35 -13.37 4.34 -14.28
C THR A 35 -13.45 3.18 -13.27
N PHE A 36 -14.62 2.93 -12.68
CA PHE A 36 -14.84 1.81 -11.78
C PHE A 36 -14.60 0.45 -12.47
N LYS A 37 -15.06 0.29 -13.72
CA LYS A 37 -14.78 -0.93 -14.51
C LYS A 37 -13.28 -1.17 -14.68
N VAL A 38 -12.51 -0.13 -14.97
CA VAL A 38 -11.05 -0.19 -15.08
C VAL A 38 -10.43 -0.53 -13.72
N GLY A 39 -11.00 0.00 -12.64
CA GLY A 39 -10.59 -0.26 -11.26
C GLY A 39 -10.68 -1.73 -10.82
N LEU A 40 -11.46 -2.59 -11.53
CA LEU A 40 -11.52 -4.03 -11.23
C LEU A 40 -10.16 -4.73 -11.35
N ALA A 41 -9.33 -4.31 -12.30
CA ALA A 41 -7.97 -4.83 -12.42
C ALA A 41 -7.13 -4.44 -11.19
N PHE A 42 -7.28 -3.21 -10.70
CA PHE A 42 -6.57 -2.74 -9.51
C PHE A 42 -7.08 -3.40 -8.22
N ALA A 43 -8.39 -3.68 -8.13
CA ALA A 43 -8.96 -4.49 -7.05
C ALA A 43 -8.31 -5.89 -6.98
N GLY A 44 -8.07 -6.53 -8.14
CA GLY A 44 -7.36 -7.81 -8.23
C GLY A 44 -5.91 -7.74 -7.73
N ILE A 45 -5.21 -6.63 -8.02
CA ILE A 45 -3.87 -6.38 -7.49
C ILE A 45 -3.90 -6.30 -5.96
N CYS A 46 -4.78 -5.48 -5.39
CA CYS A 46 -4.85 -5.29 -3.94
C CYS A 46 -5.38 -6.51 -3.20
N LEU A 47 -6.27 -7.30 -3.82
CA LEU A 47 -6.72 -8.58 -3.30
C LEU A 47 -5.54 -9.54 -3.08
N PHE A 48 -4.62 -9.62 -4.05
CA PHE A 48 -3.41 -10.43 -3.93
C PHE A 48 -2.46 -9.90 -2.87
N TRP A 49 -2.10 -8.60 -2.93
CA TRP A 49 -1.06 -8.05 -2.05
C TRP A 49 -1.46 -8.10 -0.58
N ASN A 50 -2.71 -7.82 -0.24
CA ASN A 50 -3.17 -7.93 1.15
C ASN A 50 -3.10 -9.36 1.68
N ALA A 51 -3.40 -10.37 0.84
CA ALA A 51 -3.23 -11.76 1.23
C ALA A 51 -1.75 -12.15 1.34
N TYR A 52 -0.92 -11.70 0.40
CA TYR A 52 0.53 -11.93 0.40
C TYR A 52 1.18 -11.40 1.67
N ASP A 53 0.97 -10.13 1.97
CA ASP A 53 1.62 -9.44 3.09
C ASP A 53 1.24 -10.04 4.45
N PHE A 54 0.00 -10.54 4.58
CA PHE A 54 -0.48 -11.11 5.82
C PHE A 54 -0.18 -12.61 5.96
N VAL A 55 -0.41 -13.38 4.90
CA VAL A 55 -0.41 -14.86 5.00
C VAL A 55 0.98 -15.47 4.79
N ILE A 56 1.83 -14.87 3.95
CA ILE A 56 3.17 -15.40 3.69
C ILE A 56 4.05 -15.45 4.95
N PRO A 57 4.11 -14.41 5.81
CA PRO A 57 4.88 -14.49 7.04
C PRO A 57 4.43 -15.62 7.97
N LEU A 58 3.09 -15.77 8.12
CA LEU A 58 2.50 -16.82 8.94
C LEU A 58 2.82 -18.21 8.39
N LEU A 59 2.76 -18.39 7.07
CA LEU A 59 3.09 -19.65 6.43
C LEU A 59 4.56 -20.01 6.60
N LEU A 60 5.47 -19.05 6.48
CA LEU A 60 6.91 -19.26 6.62
C LEU A 60 7.31 -19.59 8.08
N GLU A 61 6.64 -18.94 9.03
CA GLU A 61 6.80 -19.26 10.46
C GLU A 61 6.31 -20.67 10.75
N HIS A 62 5.06 -20.96 10.39
CA HIS A 62 4.43 -22.25 10.65
C HIS A 62 5.18 -23.42 10.00
N ALA A 63 5.53 -23.31 8.70
CA ALA A 63 6.14 -24.43 7.97
C ALA A 63 7.64 -24.62 8.22
N TYR A 64 8.36 -23.55 8.58
CA TYR A 64 9.82 -23.56 8.66
C TYR A 64 10.40 -22.92 9.93
N GLY A 65 9.57 -22.35 10.79
CA GLY A 65 10.04 -21.64 11.99
C GLY A 65 10.93 -20.42 11.69
N LEU A 66 10.82 -19.82 10.48
CA LEU A 66 11.75 -18.76 10.07
C LEU A 66 11.67 -17.55 10.99
N PRO A 67 12.81 -17.04 11.50
CA PRO A 67 12.84 -15.84 12.33
C PRO A 67 12.35 -14.59 11.58
N ASN A 68 11.85 -13.60 12.32
CA ASN A 68 11.25 -12.37 11.79
C ASN A 68 12.12 -11.67 10.74
N ALA A 69 13.44 -11.60 10.97
CA ALA A 69 14.38 -10.96 10.05
C ALA A 69 14.40 -11.64 8.67
N LEU A 70 14.42 -12.98 8.63
CA LEU A 70 14.41 -13.74 7.37
C LEU A 70 13.04 -13.66 6.69
N ARG A 71 11.94 -13.72 7.45
CA ARG A 71 10.58 -13.51 6.91
C ARG A 71 10.45 -12.14 6.29
N GLY A 72 10.94 -11.09 6.97
CA GLY A 72 10.98 -9.71 6.45
C GLY A 72 11.82 -9.57 5.18
N LEU A 73 12.97 -10.27 5.09
CA LEU A 73 13.80 -10.28 3.89
C LEU A 73 13.04 -10.92 2.71
N ILE A 74 12.37 -12.05 2.92
CA ILE A 74 11.59 -12.74 1.88
C ILE A 74 10.43 -11.86 1.41
N LEU A 75 9.71 -11.22 2.34
CA LEU A 75 8.67 -10.25 1.99
C LEU A 75 9.21 -9.07 1.20
N GLY A 76 10.40 -8.59 1.54
CA GLY A 76 11.05 -7.48 0.83
C GLY A 76 11.47 -7.81 -0.62
N LEU A 77 11.52 -9.09 -1.01
CA LEU A 77 11.86 -9.50 -2.38
C LEU A 77 10.88 -8.94 -3.42
N ASP A 78 9.61 -8.78 -3.07
CA ASP A 78 8.61 -8.18 -3.96
C ASP A 78 8.98 -6.74 -4.32
N ASN A 79 9.39 -5.95 -3.34
CA ASN A 79 9.81 -4.57 -3.52
C ASN A 79 11.09 -4.47 -4.33
N LEU A 80 12.06 -5.35 -4.06
CA LEU A 80 13.32 -5.42 -4.79
C LEU A 80 13.09 -5.81 -6.26
N LEU A 81 12.27 -6.83 -6.52
CA LEU A 81 11.92 -7.24 -7.87
C LEU A 81 11.11 -6.18 -8.62
N SER A 82 10.16 -5.56 -7.93
CA SER A 82 9.31 -4.51 -8.48
C SER A 82 10.13 -3.32 -8.99
N LEU A 83 11.27 -3.03 -8.34
CA LEU A 83 12.20 -1.98 -8.73
C LEU A 83 12.62 -2.09 -10.21
N PHE A 84 12.88 -3.29 -10.69
CA PHE A 84 13.35 -3.56 -12.05
C PHE A 84 12.23 -4.02 -12.97
N MET A 85 11.32 -4.84 -12.48
CA MET A 85 10.29 -5.50 -13.29
C MET A 85 9.16 -4.56 -13.69
N LEU A 86 8.74 -3.62 -12.83
CA LEU A 86 7.63 -2.73 -13.16
C LEU A 86 7.97 -1.75 -14.30
N PRO A 87 9.14 -1.07 -14.32
CA PRO A 87 9.55 -0.29 -15.49
C PRO A 87 9.71 -1.14 -16.76
N LEU A 88 10.24 -2.36 -16.60
CA LEU A 88 10.43 -3.29 -17.72
C LEU A 88 9.08 -3.66 -18.36
N PHE A 89 8.12 -4.15 -17.58
CA PHE A 89 6.80 -4.54 -18.09
C PHE A 89 5.96 -3.34 -18.52
N GLY A 90 6.13 -2.19 -17.90
CA GLY A 90 5.59 -0.92 -18.37
C GLY A 90 6.02 -0.63 -19.80
N ARG A 91 7.33 -0.64 -20.05
CA ARG A 91 7.91 -0.41 -21.38
C ARG A 91 7.53 -1.49 -22.40
N LEU A 92 7.54 -2.76 -21.99
CA LEU A 92 7.13 -3.87 -22.86
C LEU A 92 5.66 -3.72 -23.30
N SER A 93 4.78 -3.31 -22.40
CA SER A 93 3.36 -3.10 -22.73
C SER A 93 3.14 -1.85 -23.60
N ASP A 94 3.97 -0.80 -23.44
CA ASP A 94 3.92 0.40 -24.31
C ASP A 94 4.29 0.04 -25.76
N ASN A 95 5.32 -0.79 -25.94
CA ASN A 95 5.84 -1.19 -27.25
C ASN A 95 5.18 -2.47 -27.80
N ALA A 96 4.10 -2.93 -27.19
CA ALA A 96 3.47 -4.17 -27.60
C ALA A 96 2.78 -4.06 -28.97
N HIS A 97 3.05 -5.01 -29.86
CA HIS A 97 2.51 -5.11 -31.21
C HIS A 97 1.99 -6.53 -31.47
N GLY A 98 1.19 -6.71 -32.50
CA GLY A 98 0.74 -8.03 -32.96
C GLY A 98 -0.77 -8.22 -32.95
N LYS A 99 -1.21 -9.46 -33.27
CA LYS A 99 -2.63 -9.79 -33.47
C LYS A 99 -3.48 -9.63 -32.20
N LEU A 100 -2.94 -10.00 -31.03
CA LEU A 100 -3.63 -9.86 -29.75
C LEU A 100 -3.84 -8.38 -29.37
N VAL A 101 -2.81 -7.56 -29.55
CA VAL A 101 -2.87 -6.11 -29.31
C VAL A 101 -3.88 -5.44 -30.24
N LYS A 102 -3.91 -5.86 -31.53
CA LYS A 102 -4.91 -5.38 -32.50
C LYS A 102 -6.35 -5.76 -32.11
N LYS A 103 -6.55 -6.86 -31.38
CA LYS A 103 -7.88 -7.34 -30.98
C LYS A 103 -8.34 -6.75 -29.64
N PHE A 104 -7.49 -6.79 -28.60
CA PHE A 104 -7.85 -6.50 -27.22
C PHE A 104 -7.34 -5.15 -26.68
N GLY A 105 -6.32 -4.58 -27.29
CA GLY A 105 -5.58 -3.43 -26.77
C GLY A 105 -4.18 -3.84 -26.32
N ARG A 106 -3.33 -2.86 -25.96
CA ARG A 106 -1.92 -3.13 -25.63
C ARG A 106 -1.71 -3.55 -24.17
N ARG A 107 -2.61 -3.18 -23.23
CA ARG A 107 -2.52 -3.51 -21.81
C ARG A 107 -3.20 -4.83 -21.47
N THR A 108 -4.38 -5.07 -22.04
CA THR A 108 -5.23 -6.24 -21.72
C THR A 108 -4.50 -7.58 -21.84
N PRO A 109 -3.67 -7.88 -22.87
CA PRO A 109 -2.95 -9.16 -22.95
C PRO A 109 -2.01 -9.40 -21.75
N PHE A 110 -1.30 -8.37 -21.29
CA PHE A 110 -0.40 -8.48 -20.14
C PHE A 110 -1.19 -8.70 -18.85
N ILE A 111 -2.31 -7.98 -18.68
CA ILE A 111 -3.22 -8.16 -17.54
C ILE A 111 -3.71 -9.61 -17.48
N VAL A 112 -4.17 -10.16 -18.59
CA VAL A 112 -4.69 -11.54 -18.66
C VAL A 112 -3.60 -12.56 -18.38
N ILE A 113 -2.47 -12.48 -19.09
CA ILE A 113 -1.38 -13.45 -18.96
C ILE A 113 -0.81 -13.39 -17.53
N GLY A 114 -0.51 -12.18 -17.05
CA GLY A 114 0.04 -11.99 -15.69
C GLY A 114 -0.90 -12.53 -14.61
N THR A 115 -2.20 -12.24 -14.69
CA THR A 115 -3.19 -12.74 -13.72
C THR A 115 -3.31 -14.26 -13.78
N LEU A 116 -3.43 -14.86 -14.98
CA LEU A 116 -3.57 -16.31 -15.12
C LEU A 116 -2.32 -17.06 -14.63
N CYS A 117 -1.13 -16.56 -14.93
CA CYS A 117 0.12 -17.13 -14.42
C CYS A 117 0.21 -16.99 -12.89
N ALA A 118 -0.11 -15.82 -12.35
CA ALA A 118 -0.10 -15.59 -10.90
C ALA A 118 -1.08 -16.52 -10.18
N VAL A 119 -2.33 -16.63 -10.66
CA VAL A 119 -3.36 -17.51 -10.10
C VAL A 119 -2.95 -18.97 -10.15
N ALA A 120 -2.39 -19.42 -11.28
CA ALA A 120 -1.95 -20.81 -11.42
C ALA A 120 -0.80 -21.15 -10.45
N LEU A 121 0.14 -20.22 -10.26
CA LEU A 121 1.33 -20.45 -9.44
C LEU A 121 1.05 -20.25 -7.93
N MET A 122 0.22 -19.26 -7.56
CA MET A 122 0.01 -18.92 -6.15
C MET A 122 -0.63 -20.05 -5.34
N VAL A 123 -1.44 -20.90 -5.97
CA VAL A 123 -2.06 -22.06 -5.30
C VAL A 123 -0.99 -23.08 -4.88
N PHE A 124 0.12 -23.17 -5.62
CA PHE A 124 1.22 -24.07 -5.28
C PHE A 124 2.07 -23.57 -4.12
N VAL A 125 2.06 -22.27 -3.81
CA VAL A 125 2.84 -21.69 -2.70
C VAL A 125 2.59 -22.43 -1.39
N PRO A 126 1.35 -22.56 -0.87
CA PRO A 126 1.09 -23.32 0.34
C PRO A 126 1.16 -24.84 0.13
N VAL A 127 0.86 -25.35 -1.07
CA VAL A 127 0.85 -26.81 -1.34
C VAL A 127 2.22 -27.43 -1.18
N VAL A 128 3.27 -26.75 -1.62
CA VAL A 128 4.67 -27.22 -1.52
C VAL A 128 5.11 -27.37 -0.05
N THR A 129 4.51 -26.60 0.85
CA THR A 129 4.87 -26.57 2.28
C THR A 129 4.05 -27.54 3.14
N LEU A 130 3.03 -28.23 2.58
CA LEU A 130 2.10 -29.06 3.37
C LEU A 130 2.80 -30.15 4.20
N ASN A 131 3.84 -30.77 3.67
CA ASN A 131 4.58 -31.79 4.42
C ASN A 131 5.37 -31.17 5.58
N GLN A 132 5.91 -29.97 5.39
CA GLN A 132 6.61 -29.23 6.43
C GLN A 132 5.64 -28.72 7.49
N GLN A 133 4.46 -28.22 7.10
CA GLN A 133 3.40 -27.84 8.04
C GLN A 133 3.00 -29.02 8.92
N LYS A 134 2.75 -30.21 8.32
CA LYS A 134 2.43 -31.43 9.09
C LYS A 134 3.54 -31.84 10.06
N ALA A 135 4.79 -31.76 9.63
CA ALA A 135 5.92 -32.07 10.48
C ALA A 135 6.07 -31.04 11.61
N ALA A 136 5.84 -29.76 11.31
CA ALA A 136 5.83 -28.67 12.27
C ALA A 136 4.70 -28.84 13.31
N ASP A 137 3.48 -29.15 12.86
CA ASP A 137 2.34 -29.43 13.75
C ASP A 137 2.63 -30.60 14.69
N ALA A 138 3.25 -31.66 14.16
CA ALA A 138 3.64 -32.82 14.98
C ALA A 138 4.71 -32.47 16.02
N GLU A 139 5.69 -31.65 15.64
CA GLU A 139 6.74 -31.18 16.54
C GLU A 139 6.19 -30.21 17.60
N ALA A 140 5.32 -29.26 17.19
CA ALA A 140 4.62 -28.39 18.12
C ALA A 140 3.78 -29.18 19.12
N ALA A 141 2.99 -30.14 18.67
CA ALA A 141 2.19 -31.00 19.55
C ALA A 141 3.07 -31.84 20.51
N ARG A 142 4.26 -32.26 20.06
CA ARG A 142 5.22 -32.95 20.91
C ARG A 142 5.73 -32.06 22.05
N ILE A 143 6.13 -30.83 21.72
CA ILE A 143 6.61 -29.87 22.72
C ILE A 143 5.45 -29.43 23.64
N GLU A 144 4.27 -29.15 23.09
CA GLU A 144 3.09 -28.83 23.88
C GLU A 144 2.71 -29.92 24.88
N SER A 145 2.97 -31.20 24.57
CA SER A 145 2.73 -32.30 25.52
C SER A 145 3.61 -32.22 26.78
N TYR A 146 4.73 -31.50 26.72
CA TYR A 146 5.62 -31.27 27.87
C TYR A 146 5.23 -30.04 28.71
N LEU A 147 4.27 -29.24 28.29
CA LEU A 147 3.82 -28.07 29.07
C LEU A 147 3.24 -28.44 30.44
N ASN A 148 2.70 -29.66 30.58
CA ASN A 148 2.20 -30.21 31.84
C ASN A 148 3.31 -30.95 32.65
N ASP A 149 4.53 -31.04 32.15
CA ASP A 149 5.67 -31.61 32.85
C ASP A 149 6.41 -30.51 33.62
N ASP A 150 6.21 -30.49 34.92
CA ASP A 150 6.81 -29.49 35.82
C ASP A 150 8.34 -29.47 35.73
N VAL A 151 8.98 -30.62 35.55
CA VAL A 151 10.44 -30.71 35.48
C VAL A 151 10.95 -30.10 34.18
N TRP A 152 10.29 -30.41 33.08
CA TRP A 152 10.63 -29.86 31.77
C TRP A 152 10.45 -28.35 31.76
N MET A 153 9.31 -27.84 32.20
CA MET A 153 8.99 -26.40 32.21
C MET A 153 9.95 -25.62 33.12
N GLU A 154 10.21 -26.14 34.32
CA GLU A 154 11.11 -25.46 35.27
C GLU A 154 12.54 -25.41 34.72
N SER A 155 13.03 -26.46 34.08
CA SER A 155 14.37 -26.47 33.51
C SER A 155 14.53 -25.47 32.39
N HIS A 156 13.55 -25.38 31.47
CA HIS A 156 13.62 -24.45 30.34
C HIS A 156 13.44 -23.00 30.77
N LEU A 157 12.47 -22.70 31.65
CA LEU A 157 12.29 -21.34 32.16
C LEU A 157 13.53 -20.87 32.95
N THR A 158 14.18 -21.79 33.70
CA THR A 158 15.44 -21.53 34.39
C THR A 158 16.55 -21.19 33.40
N GLU A 159 16.71 -22.01 32.38
CA GLU A 159 17.71 -21.82 31.31
C GLU A 159 17.47 -20.47 30.58
N TRP A 160 16.26 -20.19 30.17
CA TRP A 160 15.94 -18.92 29.45
C TRP A 160 16.18 -17.70 30.33
N TYR A 161 15.86 -17.78 31.63
CA TYR A 161 16.18 -16.71 32.58
C TYR A 161 17.68 -16.50 32.71
N ASP A 162 18.45 -17.60 32.89
CA ASP A 162 19.91 -17.54 33.04
C ASP A 162 20.60 -17.06 31.76
N ASN A 163 20.07 -17.41 30.58
CA ASN A 163 20.50 -16.88 29.29
C ASN A 163 20.24 -15.37 29.20
N ALA A 164 19.09 -14.90 29.68
CA ALA A 164 18.79 -13.46 29.72
C ALA A 164 19.77 -12.70 30.64
N VAL A 165 20.13 -13.29 31.78
CA VAL A 165 21.09 -12.69 32.73
C VAL A 165 22.50 -12.69 32.19
N SER A 166 22.94 -13.77 31.55
CA SER A 166 24.30 -13.91 31.02
C SER A 166 24.49 -13.17 29.69
N GLY A 167 23.44 -12.98 28.94
CA GLY A 167 23.49 -12.49 27.57
C GLY A 167 24.01 -13.57 26.58
N GLU A 168 24.08 -14.84 26.98
CA GLU A 168 24.51 -15.96 26.15
C GLU A 168 23.35 -16.94 25.94
N GLY A 169 23.12 -17.35 24.71
CA GLY A 169 22.02 -18.26 24.35
C GLY A 169 20.69 -17.57 24.12
N ASN A 170 19.63 -18.34 23.88
CA ASN A 170 18.28 -17.83 23.62
C ASN A 170 17.55 -17.60 24.94
N SER A 171 17.13 -16.36 25.16
CA SER A 171 16.32 -15.95 26.33
C SER A 171 14.84 -15.82 26.02
N TYR A 172 14.47 -15.89 24.73
CA TYR A 172 13.09 -15.68 24.23
C TYR A 172 12.47 -14.41 24.80
N GLU A 173 11.24 -14.48 25.32
CA GLU A 173 10.50 -13.31 25.81
C GLU A 173 10.83 -12.94 27.28
N VAL A 174 11.93 -13.43 27.85
CA VAL A 174 12.36 -13.07 29.21
C VAL A 174 12.87 -11.63 29.24
N ASP A 175 12.11 -10.74 29.83
CA ASP A 175 12.39 -9.31 29.97
C ASP A 175 12.86 -8.99 31.42
N LEU A 176 14.18 -8.92 31.61
CA LEU A 176 14.78 -8.66 32.92
C LEU A 176 14.45 -7.26 33.46
N GLU A 177 14.27 -6.27 32.59
CA GLU A 177 13.89 -4.92 33.02
C GLU A 177 12.47 -4.91 33.60
N TYR A 178 11.54 -5.59 32.92
CA TYR A 178 10.18 -5.77 33.41
C TYR A 178 10.15 -6.54 34.74
N ILE A 179 10.84 -7.67 34.80
CA ILE A 179 10.92 -8.55 35.99
C ILE A 179 11.48 -7.76 37.20
N SER A 180 12.57 -7.03 36.99
CA SER A 180 13.19 -6.19 38.03
C SER A 180 12.30 -5.02 38.46
N ARG A 181 11.64 -4.36 37.52
CA ARG A 181 10.74 -3.23 37.80
C ARG A 181 9.55 -3.65 38.67
N ASP A 182 9.00 -4.82 38.41
CA ASP A 182 7.85 -5.34 39.16
C ASP A 182 8.27 -6.12 40.43
N GLY A 183 9.57 -6.16 40.71
CA GLY A 183 10.13 -6.79 41.91
C GLY A 183 10.04 -8.31 41.94
N LEU A 184 9.88 -8.94 40.77
CA LEU A 184 9.83 -10.41 40.65
C LEU A 184 11.23 -11.00 40.86
N THR A 185 11.31 -12.06 41.65
CA THR A 185 12.52 -12.90 41.76
C THR A 185 12.56 -13.93 40.63
N LYS A 186 13.68 -14.67 40.51
CA LYS A 186 13.78 -15.78 39.55
C LYS A 186 12.74 -16.87 39.86
N GLU A 187 12.51 -17.14 41.13
CA GLU A 187 11.52 -18.10 41.62
C GLU A 187 10.10 -17.66 41.26
N ASP A 188 9.78 -16.36 41.44
CA ASP A 188 8.49 -15.81 41.06
C ASP A 188 8.26 -15.89 39.54
N PHE A 189 9.31 -15.61 38.74
CA PHE A 189 9.26 -15.79 37.29
C PHE A 189 8.95 -17.23 36.87
N ILE A 190 9.66 -18.21 37.47
CA ILE A 190 9.42 -19.62 37.19
C ILE A 190 8.02 -20.04 37.64
N ALA A 191 7.49 -19.47 38.72
CA ALA A 191 6.17 -19.77 39.25
C ALA A 191 5.04 -19.23 38.33
N ILE A 192 5.32 -18.30 37.39
CA ILE A 192 4.33 -17.80 36.40
C ILE A 192 3.71 -18.97 35.60
N ARG A 193 4.43 -20.07 35.41
CA ARG A 193 3.93 -21.27 34.70
C ARG A 193 2.62 -21.83 35.24
N TYR A 194 2.35 -21.65 36.54
CA TYR A 194 1.13 -22.14 37.17
C TYR A 194 -0.14 -21.27 36.88
N ASN A 195 0.00 -20.20 36.11
CA ASN A 195 -1.12 -19.33 35.75
C ASN A 195 -1.75 -19.65 34.37
N ASP A 196 -1.54 -20.86 33.85
CA ASP A 196 -2.02 -21.32 32.55
C ASP A 196 -3.54 -21.61 32.52
N LYS A 197 -4.12 -21.97 33.65
CA LYS A 197 -5.51 -22.46 33.77
C LYS A 197 -6.58 -21.44 33.42
N MET A 198 -6.24 -20.16 33.42
CA MET A 198 -7.19 -19.10 33.14
C MET A 198 -7.26 -18.76 31.66
N VAL A 199 -8.44 -18.93 31.06
CA VAL A 199 -8.71 -18.50 29.68
C VAL A 199 -9.82 -17.44 29.68
N HIS A 200 -9.46 -16.25 29.21
CA HIS A 200 -10.41 -15.16 28.99
C HIS A 200 -10.76 -15.11 27.49
N LYS A 201 -12.03 -15.48 27.16
CA LYS A 201 -12.57 -15.36 25.81
C LYS A 201 -13.37 -14.08 25.72
N THR A 202 -12.88 -13.12 24.95
CA THR A 202 -13.63 -11.92 24.58
C THR A 202 -14.48 -12.21 23.35
N GLY A 203 -15.61 -11.51 23.24
CA GLY A 203 -16.46 -11.59 22.05
C GLY A 203 -15.76 -11.11 20.78
N PHE A 204 -16.46 -11.21 19.65
CA PHE A 204 -15.94 -10.78 18.35
C PHE A 204 -15.48 -9.31 18.41
N LEU A 205 -14.24 -9.03 17.98
CA LEU A 205 -13.57 -7.74 18.09
C LEU A 205 -13.36 -7.23 19.53
N GLY A 206 -13.43 -8.12 20.52
CA GLY A 206 -13.23 -7.76 21.93
C GLY A 206 -14.37 -7.02 22.61
N PHE A 207 -15.46 -6.72 21.89
CA PHE A 207 -16.61 -5.97 22.41
C PHE A 207 -17.99 -6.39 21.84
N ILE A 208 -18.04 -7.31 20.88
CA ILE A 208 -19.30 -7.84 20.32
C ILE A 208 -19.46 -9.28 20.77
N GLY A 209 -20.30 -9.53 21.75
CA GLY A 209 -20.60 -10.84 22.31
C GLY A 209 -20.38 -10.89 23.82
N GLU A 210 -20.72 -12.00 24.42
CA GLU A 210 -20.52 -12.20 25.86
C GLU A 210 -19.05 -12.50 26.16
N GLU A 211 -18.52 -11.82 27.16
CA GLU A 211 -17.23 -12.10 27.75
C GLU A 211 -17.35 -13.39 28.58
N LYS A 212 -16.49 -14.37 28.30
CA LYS A 212 -16.50 -15.67 28.99
C LYS A 212 -15.16 -15.93 29.65
N PHE A 213 -15.23 -16.39 30.87
CA PHE A 213 -14.06 -16.83 31.63
C PHE A 213 -14.10 -18.34 31.80
N LEU A 214 -13.00 -19.01 31.44
CA LEU A 214 -12.85 -20.43 31.67
C LEU A 214 -11.65 -20.63 32.62
N TYR A 215 -11.86 -21.39 33.66
CA TYR A 215 -10.82 -21.83 34.56
C TYR A 215 -10.71 -23.36 34.49
N ASP A 216 -9.56 -23.86 34.12
CA ASP A 216 -9.32 -25.28 33.88
C ASP A 216 -10.35 -25.91 32.90
N GLY A 217 -10.71 -25.14 31.86
CA GLY A 217 -11.69 -25.54 30.83
C GLY A 217 -13.17 -25.42 31.21
N VAL A 218 -13.49 -25.05 32.45
CA VAL A 218 -14.88 -24.87 32.93
C VAL A 218 -15.25 -23.40 32.90
N GLU A 219 -16.43 -23.07 32.34
CA GLU A 219 -16.95 -21.70 32.34
C GLU A 219 -17.33 -21.28 33.76
N VAL A 220 -16.82 -20.12 34.18
CA VAL A 220 -16.94 -19.60 35.54
C VAL A 220 -17.46 -18.16 35.50
N ALA A 221 -18.32 -17.83 36.43
CA ALA A 221 -18.78 -16.45 36.58
C ALA A 221 -17.65 -15.54 37.07
N LYS A 222 -17.64 -14.29 36.62
CA LYS A 222 -16.60 -13.31 36.96
C LYS A 222 -16.46 -13.10 38.47
N GLU A 223 -17.57 -13.15 39.18
CA GLU A 223 -17.68 -12.98 40.63
C GLU A 223 -17.05 -14.15 41.40
N ASP A 224 -17.03 -15.35 40.80
CA ASP A 224 -16.55 -16.57 41.42
C ASP A 224 -15.06 -16.83 41.18
N LEU A 225 -14.42 -16.06 40.29
CA LEU A 225 -13.01 -16.29 39.91
C LEU A 225 -12.05 -16.17 41.11
N GLY A 226 -12.33 -15.26 42.06
CA GLY A 226 -11.53 -15.13 43.29
C GLY A 226 -11.56 -16.35 44.20
N ASN A 227 -12.61 -17.18 44.11
CA ASN A 227 -12.79 -18.38 44.92
C ASN A 227 -12.09 -19.62 44.35
N LEU A 228 -11.58 -19.54 43.11
CA LEU A 228 -10.97 -20.66 42.40
C LEU A 228 -9.47 -20.79 42.63
N SER A 229 -8.82 -19.81 43.29
CA SER A 229 -7.42 -19.96 43.61
C SER A 229 -7.21 -21.07 44.65
N PRO A 230 -6.15 -21.86 44.57
CA PRO A 230 -5.86 -22.90 45.55
C PRO A 230 -5.82 -22.41 47.00
N ASP A 231 -5.53 -21.10 47.18
CA ASP A 231 -5.40 -20.44 48.47
C ASP A 231 -6.67 -19.70 48.89
N GLY A 232 -7.67 -19.59 48.02
CA GLY A 232 -8.91 -18.83 48.27
C GLY A 232 -8.76 -17.32 48.49
N VAL A 233 -7.56 -16.78 48.18
CA VAL A 233 -7.15 -15.43 48.57
C VAL A 233 -7.00 -14.48 47.38
N ARG A 234 -6.84 -15.01 46.12
CA ARG A 234 -6.59 -14.18 44.96
C ARG A 234 -7.85 -13.52 44.44
N THR A 235 -7.78 -12.23 44.20
CA THR A 235 -8.83 -11.47 43.54
C THR A 235 -8.90 -11.80 42.05
N TYR A 236 -10.04 -11.49 41.40
CA TYR A 236 -10.18 -11.59 39.93
C TYR A 236 -9.03 -10.90 39.19
N GLN A 237 -8.61 -9.72 39.65
CA GLN A 237 -7.55 -8.95 39.01
C GLN A 237 -6.20 -9.64 39.10
N GLU A 238 -5.87 -10.22 40.24
CA GLU A 238 -4.61 -10.96 40.43
C GLU A 238 -4.55 -12.22 39.56
N ILE A 239 -5.66 -12.92 39.38
CA ILE A 239 -5.74 -14.07 38.48
C ILE A 239 -5.57 -13.62 37.02
N LEU A 240 -6.22 -12.54 36.62
CA LEU A 240 -6.10 -11.98 35.28
C LEU A 240 -4.67 -11.48 34.98
N ASP A 241 -4.06 -10.78 35.93
CA ASP A 241 -2.69 -10.28 35.80
C ASP A 241 -1.69 -11.44 35.74
N GLY A 242 -1.86 -12.47 36.57
CA GLY A 242 -1.05 -13.70 36.49
C GLY A 242 -1.18 -14.41 35.15
N ASN A 243 -2.38 -14.51 34.59
CA ASN A 243 -2.60 -15.08 33.25
C ASN A 243 -1.97 -14.24 32.14
N ASN A 244 -2.00 -12.89 32.27
CA ASN A 244 -1.33 -12.01 31.34
C ASN A 244 0.20 -12.20 31.35
N LEU A 245 0.77 -12.36 32.54
CA LEU A 245 2.21 -12.70 32.70
C LEU A 245 2.54 -14.06 32.08
N TYR A 246 1.70 -15.08 32.32
CA TYR A 246 1.85 -16.38 31.69
C TYR A 246 1.85 -16.29 30.16
N LYS A 247 0.88 -15.61 29.59
CA LYS A 247 0.80 -15.40 28.14
C LYS A 247 2.03 -14.66 27.60
N LYS A 248 2.47 -13.62 28.30
CA LYS A 248 3.60 -12.80 27.87
C LYS A 248 4.94 -13.54 27.93
N PHE A 249 5.23 -14.21 29.03
CA PHE A 249 6.56 -14.75 29.29
C PHE A 249 6.65 -16.27 29.06
N VAL A 250 5.63 -17.03 29.38
CA VAL A 250 5.68 -18.49 29.25
C VAL A 250 5.17 -18.94 27.88
N ALA A 251 3.92 -18.60 27.56
CA ALA A 251 3.33 -19.06 26.30
C ALA A 251 4.05 -18.50 25.07
N SER A 252 4.44 -17.22 25.10
CA SER A 252 5.21 -16.62 23.99
C SER A 252 6.59 -17.24 23.86
N SER A 253 7.32 -17.44 24.98
CA SER A 253 8.64 -18.09 24.95
C SER A 253 8.57 -19.54 24.45
N VAL A 254 7.54 -20.29 24.83
CA VAL A 254 7.33 -21.65 24.32
C VAL A 254 7.04 -21.62 22.81
N ASN A 255 6.23 -20.69 22.33
CA ASN A 255 5.96 -20.56 20.89
C ASN A 255 7.22 -20.21 20.10
N ASP A 256 8.06 -19.32 20.62
CA ASP A 256 9.34 -18.99 19.99
C ASP A 256 10.32 -20.18 20.03
N TYR A 257 10.36 -20.92 21.14
CA TYR A 257 11.13 -22.16 21.26
C TYR A 257 10.66 -23.21 20.24
N ILE A 258 9.35 -23.41 20.09
CA ILE A 258 8.77 -24.29 19.05
C ILE A 258 9.24 -23.83 17.67
N SER A 259 9.18 -22.54 17.39
CA SER A 259 9.62 -21.98 16.10
C SER A 259 11.10 -22.24 15.85
N ASP A 260 11.95 -22.10 16.85
CA ASP A 260 13.39 -22.37 16.75
C ASP A 260 13.68 -23.86 16.49
N VAL A 261 13.00 -24.75 17.19
CA VAL A 261 13.14 -26.22 16.98
C VAL A 261 12.70 -26.62 15.57
N ILE A 262 11.58 -26.04 15.08
CA ILE A 262 11.10 -26.24 13.71
C ILE A 262 12.12 -25.69 12.72
N TYR A 263 12.67 -24.48 12.98
CA TYR A 263 13.68 -23.86 12.14
C TYR A 263 14.92 -24.75 12.00
N GLU A 264 15.49 -25.19 13.09
CA GLU A 264 16.66 -26.08 13.08
C GLU A 264 16.36 -27.39 12.33
N THR A 265 15.22 -28.01 12.64
CA THR A 265 14.84 -29.29 12.02
C THR A 265 14.61 -29.17 10.52
N HIS A 266 13.90 -28.14 10.09
CA HIS A 266 13.47 -28.01 8.69
C HIS A 266 14.51 -27.32 7.82
N THR A 267 15.40 -26.48 8.37
CA THR A 267 16.46 -25.82 7.59
C THR A 267 17.74 -26.64 7.49
N THR A 268 17.96 -27.62 8.39
CA THR A 268 19.10 -28.56 8.33
C THR A 268 18.78 -29.84 7.58
N SER A 269 17.51 -30.27 7.57
CA SER A 269 17.10 -31.47 6.85
C SER A 269 17.11 -31.29 5.33
N ALA A 270 17.58 -32.30 4.58
CA ALA A 270 17.60 -32.27 3.13
C ALA A 270 16.20 -32.09 2.52
N SER A 271 15.16 -32.62 3.18
CA SER A 271 13.75 -32.45 2.76
C SER A 271 13.26 -31.02 2.94
N GLY A 272 13.56 -30.41 4.10
CA GLY A 272 13.15 -29.04 4.40
C GLY A 272 13.84 -28.02 3.51
N VAL A 273 15.17 -28.13 3.34
CA VAL A 273 15.94 -27.26 2.44
C VAL A 273 15.41 -27.34 1.00
N LYS A 274 15.12 -28.55 0.50
CA LYS A 274 14.55 -28.73 -0.84
C LYS A 274 13.17 -28.10 -0.94
N SER A 275 12.31 -28.28 0.05
CA SER A 275 10.96 -27.68 0.09
C SER A 275 11.05 -26.17 0.09
N LEU A 276 11.89 -25.58 0.93
CA LEU A 276 12.10 -24.13 1.00
C LEU A 276 12.64 -23.58 -0.33
N ALA A 277 13.60 -24.26 -0.96
CA ALA A 277 14.13 -23.84 -2.26
C ALA A 277 13.05 -23.85 -3.35
N VAL A 278 12.23 -24.90 -3.42
CA VAL A 278 11.11 -24.98 -4.38
C VAL A 278 10.07 -23.90 -4.08
N TYR A 279 9.75 -23.67 -2.79
CA TYR A 279 8.87 -22.58 -2.36
C TYR A 279 9.37 -21.22 -2.85
N MET A 280 10.66 -20.91 -2.65
CA MET A 280 11.28 -19.66 -3.07
C MET A 280 11.22 -19.47 -4.58
N VAL A 281 11.44 -20.53 -5.37
CA VAL A 281 11.31 -20.46 -6.84
C VAL A 281 9.87 -20.18 -7.25
N ILE A 282 8.89 -20.87 -6.65
CA ILE A 282 7.46 -20.64 -6.96
C ILE A 282 7.06 -19.22 -6.57
N LEU A 283 7.47 -18.76 -5.38
CA LEU A 283 7.19 -17.41 -4.91
C LEU A 283 7.76 -16.36 -5.88
N LEU A 284 9.02 -16.53 -6.30
CA LEU A 284 9.65 -15.65 -7.29
C LEU A 284 8.85 -15.59 -8.61
N LEU A 285 8.40 -16.75 -9.11
CA LEU A 285 7.59 -16.82 -10.34
C LEU A 285 6.22 -16.13 -10.17
N VAL A 286 5.60 -16.25 -9.00
CA VAL A 286 4.37 -15.52 -8.66
C VAL A 286 4.62 -14.01 -8.69
N LEU A 287 5.70 -13.55 -8.06
CA LEU A 287 6.06 -12.12 -8.01
C LEU A 287 6.33 -11.54 -9.41
N VAL A 288 7.05 -12.27 -10.27
CA VAL A 288 7.27 -11.87 -11.67
C VAL A 288 5.95 -11.83 -12.45
N SER A 289 5.06 -12.80 -12.23
CA SER A 289 3.73 -12.82 -12.86
C SER A 289 2.89 -11.62 -12.39
N MET A 290 2.94 -11.28 -11.11
CA MET A 290 2.27 -10.10 -10.57
C MET A 290 2.86 -8.79 -11.11
N ALA A 291 4.17 -8.69 -11.28
CA ALA A 291 4.80 -7.52 -11.91
C ALA A 291 4.37 -7.35 -13.38
N THR A 292 4.21 -8.47 -14.14
CA THR A 292 3.67 -8.47 -15.51
C THR A 292 2.25 -7.92 -15.55
N PHE A 293 1.44 -8.19 -14.55
CA PHE A 293 0.06 -7.72 -14.42
C PHE A 293 -0.02 -6.26 -13.92
N ARG A 294 0.70 -5.93 -12.85
CA ARG A 294 0.52 -4.69 -12.08
C ARG A 294 0.79 -3.42 -12.89
N SER A 295 1.93 -3.33 -13.56
CA SER A 295 2.33 -2.12 -14.29
C SER A 295 1.36 -1.78 -15.44
N PRO A 296 0.99 -2.72 -16.35
CA PRO A 296 0.00 -2.46 -17.40
C PRO A 296 -1.41 -2.16 -16.86
N ALA A 297 -1.84 -2.82 -15.78
CA ALA A 297 -3.17 -2.61 -15.20
C ALA A 297 -3.32 -1.18 -14.65
N VAL A 298 -2.30 -0.67 -13.96
CA VAL A 298 -2.31 0.72 -13.45
C VAL A 298 -2.15 1.73 -14.59
N ALA A 299 -1.30 1.44 -15.58
CA ALA A 299 -1.11 2.31 -16.75
C ALA A 299 -2.37 2.43 -17.64
N LEU A 300 -3.30 1.49 -17.54
CA LEU A 300 -4.56 1.56 -18.28
C LEU A 300 -5.41 2.77 -17.88
N MET A 301 -5.39 3.20 -16.61
CA MET A 301 -6.17 4.36 -16.15
C MET A 301 -5.80 5.65 -16.91
N PRO A 302 -4.54 6.09 -16.96
CA PRO A 302 -4.17 7.26 -17.75
C PRO A 302 -4.39 7.11 -19.25
N ASP A 303 -4.37 5.88 -19.81
CA ASP A 303 -4.66 5.64 -21.23
C ASP A 303 -6.14 5.91 -21.60
N VAL A 304 -7.07 5.76 -20.65
CA VAL A 304 -8.52 5.89 -20.87
C VAL A 304 -9.14 7.13 -20.22
N THR A 305 -8.32 8.00 -19.62
CA THR A 305 -8.77 9.17 -18.87
C THR A 305 -8.04 10.42 -19.34
N PRO A 306 -8.76 11.50 -19.76
CA PRO A 306 -8.16 12.79 -20.08
C PRO A 306 -7.27 13.33 -18.96
N LYS A 307 -6.15 13.96 -19.31
CA LYS A 307 -5.14 14.45 -18.36
C LYS A 307 -5.71 15.24 -17.16
N PRO A 308 -6.64 16.22 -17.34
CA PRO A 308 -7.19 16.98 -16.21
C PRO A 308 -7.97 16.15 -15.20
N LEU A 309 -8.57 15.03 -15.61
CA LEU A 309 -9.42 14.18 -14.77
C LEU A 309 -8.67 12.99 -14.12
N ARG A 310 -7.37 12.81 -14.40
CA ARG A 310 -6.59 11.67 -13.93
C ARG A 310 -6.54 11.55 -12.39
N SER A 311 -6.55 12.68 -11.66
CA SER A 311 -6.57 12.64 -10.20
C SER A 311 -7.89 12.09 -9.65
N GLN A 312 -9.04 12.48 -10.24
CA GLN A 312 -10.33 11.88 -9.87
C GLN A 312 -10.39 10.40 -10.23
N ALA A 313 -9.90 10.03 -11.42
CA ALA A 313 -9.86 8.63 -11.84
C ALA A 313 -8.97 7.78 -10.92
N ASN A 314 -7.80 8.29 -10.53
CA ASN A 314 -6.90 7.61 -9.60
C ASN A 314 -7.55 7.41 -8.22
N ALA A 315 -8.34 8.38 -7.74
CA ALA A 315 -9.10 8.24 -6.50
C ALA A 315 -10.09 7.06 -6.56
N ILE A 316 -10.83 6.91 -7.65
CA ILE A 316 -11.77 5.79 -7.85
C ILE A 316 -11.04 4.44 -7.96
N ILE A 317 -9.90 4.41 -8.64
CA ILE A 317 -9.09 3.19 -8.76
C ILE A 317 -8.54 2.76 -7.40
N ASN A 318 -8.05 3.70 -6.58
CA ASN A 318 -7.59 3.39 -5.22
C ASN A 318 -8.75 2.93 -4.33
N LEU A 319 -9.96 3.49 -4.50
CA LEU A 319 -11.17 2.98 -3.82
C LEU A 319 -11.45 1.51 -4.21
N CYS A 320 -11.37 1.18 -5.50
CA CYS A 320 -11.50 -0.21 -5.96
C CYS A 320 -10.43 -1.12 -5.34
N GLY A 321 -9.19 -0.62 -5.22
CA GLY A 321 -8.10 -1.33 -4.53
C GLY A 321 -8.43 -1.59 -3.06
N GLY A 322 -8.94 -0.59 -2.35
CA GLY A 322 -9.40 -0.74 -0.96
C GLY A 322 -10.48 -1.81 -0.80
N LEU A 323 -11.44 -1.87 -1.74
CA LEU A 323 -12.44 -2.95 -1.76
C LEU A 323 -11.80 -4.33 -1.99
N GLY A 324 -10.81 -4.43 -2.89
CA GLY A 324 -10.04 -5.66 -3.09
C GLY A 324 -9.32 -6.12 -1.82
N GLY A 325 -8.69 -5.18 -1.11
CA GLY A 325 -8.05 -5.44 0.18
C GLY A 325 -9.03 -5.88 1.27
N ALA A 326 -10.20 -5.26 1.34
CA ALA A 326 -11.25 -5.65 2.29
C ALA A 326 -11.76 -7.08 2.03
N ILE A 327 -11.92 -7.48 0.76
CA ILE A 327 -12.29 -8.86 0.39
C ILE A 327 -11.21 -9.83 0.84
N SER A 328 -9.93 -9.51 0.64
CA SER A 328 -8.81 -10.32 1.10
C SER A 328 -8.84 -10.51 2.61
N PHE A 329 -9.02 -9.40 3.36
CA PHE A 329 -9.16 -9.43 4.82
C PHE A 329 -10.27 -10.37 5.27
N LEU A 330 -11.45 -10.29 4.66
CA LEU A 330 -12.58 -11.18 4.99
C LEU A 330 -12.24 -12.65 4.71
N ILE A 331 -11.58 -12.94 3.58
CA ILE A 331 -11.21 -14.32 3.21
C ILE A 331 -10.30 -14.91 4.28
N TYR A 332 -9.16 -14.27 4.58
CA TYR A 332 -8.21 -14.88 5.51
C TYR A 332 -8.72 -14.85 6.96
N THR A 333 -9.49 -13.83 7.36
CA THR A 333 -10.11 -13.80 8.68
C THR A 333 -11.06 -14.97 8.88
N VAL A 334 -11.99 -15.20 7.95
CA VAL A 334 -12.97 -16.31 8.06
C VAL A 334 -12.28 -17.67 8.06
N VAL A 335 -11.25 -17.85 7.23
CA VAL A 335 -10.56 -19.14 7.11
C VAL A 335 -9.68 -19.43 8.32
N LEU A 336 -8.96 -18.41 8.85
CA LEU A 336 -8.05 -18.58 9.99
C LEU A 336 -8.78 -18.79 11.33
N PHE A 337 -10.07 -18.40 11.44
CA PHE A 337 -10.86 -18.76 12.62
C PHE A 337 -11.11 -20.26 12.76
N GLY A 338 -10.90 -21.06 11.70
CA GLY A 338 -11.02 -22.52 11.76
C GLY A 338 -9.62 -23.14 11.86
N GLU A 339 -9.33 -23.87 12.91
CA GLU A 339 -8.09 -24.67 13.05
C GLU A 339 -8.10 -25.86 12.07
N ARG A 340 -7.60 -25.65 10.86
CA ARG A 340 -7.54 -26.67 9.81
C ARG A 340 -6.18 -26.68 9.14
N LEU A 341 -5.58 -27.87 9.00
CA LEU A 341 -4.28 -28.09 8.37
C LEU A 341 -4.11 -27.43 6.98
N HIS A 342 -5.19 -27.26 6.22
CA HIS A 342 -5.16 -26.74 4.85
C HIS A 342 -5.60 -25.28 4.75
N ASN A 343 -5.61 -24.53 5.85
CA ASN A 343 -6.10 -23.14 5.86
C ASN A 343 -5.39 -22.25 4.83
N TYR A 344 -4.07 -22.35 4.72
CA TYR A 344 -3.31 -21.55 3.74
C TYR A 344 -3.68 -21.89 2.29
N VAL A 345 -3.92 -23.17 1.97
CA VAL A 345 -4.34 -23.61 0.63
C VAL A 345 -5.73 -23.05 0.31
N ILE A 346 -6.64 -23.05 1.29
CA ILE A 346 -7.99 -22.50 1.15
C ILE A 346 -7.93 -20.99 0.93
N ILE A 347 -7.09 -20.25 1.69
CA ILE A 347 -6.93 -18.80 1.52
C ILE A 347 -6.42 -18.47 0.13
N PHE A 348 -5.31 -19.06 -0.29
CA PHE A 348 -4.75 -18.80 -1.62
C PHE A 348 -5.66 -19.27 -2.75
N GLY A 349 -6.40 -20.36 -2.57
CA GLY A 349 -7.44 -20.82 -3.49
C GLY A 349 -8.60 -19.84 -3.62
N ALA A 350 -9.09 -19.30 -2.50
CA ALA A 350 -10.17 -18.30 -2.49
C ALA A 350 -9.72 -16.96 -3.10
N VAL A 351 -8.49 -16.50 -2.80
CA VAL A 351 -7.89 -15.31 -3.42
C VAL A 351 -7.73 -15.51 -4.92
N ALA A 352 -7.22 -16.68 -5.36
CA ALA A 352 -7.12 -17.04 -6.77
C ALA A 352 -8.49 -17.01 -7.47
N GLY A 353 -9.51 -17.59 -6.84
CA GLY A 353 -10.90 -17.54 -7.33
C GLY A 353 -11.42 -16.10 -7.44
N GLY A 354 -11.18 -15.28 -6.43
CA GLY A 354 -11.53 -13.86 -6.42
C GLY A 354 -10.83 -13.07 -7.55
N MET A 355 -9.53 -13.31 -7.77
CA MET A 355 -8.79 -12.70 -8.88
C MET A 355 -9.35 -13.12 -10.25
N LEU A 356 -9.73 -14.39 -10.43
CA LEU A 356 -10.35 -14.88 -11.67
C LEU A 356 -11.72 -14.24 -11.90
N LEU A 357 -12.53 -14.08 -10.86
CA LEU A 357 -13.83 -13.40 -10.95
C LEU A 357 -13.66 -11.92 -11.33
N LEU A 358 -12.70 -11.23 -10.73
CA LEU A 358 -12.38 -9.83 -11.06
C LEU A 358 -11.83 -9.72 -12.49
N LEU A 359 -10.99 -10.66 -12.94
CA LEU A 359 -10.51 -10.72 -14.32
C LEU A 359 -11.65 -10.97 -15.30
N ALA A 360 -12.55 -11.89 -15.01
CA ALA A 360 -13.72 -12.18 -15.85
C ALA A 360 -14.62 -10.93 -15.96
N GLY A 361 -14.89 -10.26 -14.84
CA GLY A 361 -15.62 -8.99 -14.80
C GLY A 361 -14.91 -7.89 -15.60
N PHE A 362 -13.59 -7.78 -15.47
CA PHE A 362 -12.78 -6.85 -16.26
C PHE A 362 -12.90 -7.11 -17.75
N LEU A 363 -12.72 -8.35 -18.21
CA LEU A 363 -12.81 -8.71 -19.63
C LEU A 363 -14.22 -8.53 -20.21
N ALA A 364 -15.26 -8.75 -19.42
CA ALA A 364 -16.65 -8.53 -19.84
C ALA A 364 -16.98 -7.04 -20.00
N LEU A 365 -16.49 -6.20 -19.09
CA LEU A 365 -16.90 -4.81 -18.96
C LEU A 365 -15.92 -3.80 -19.60
N VAL A 366 -14.63 -4.14 -19.71
CA VAL A 366 -13.58 -3.27 -20.25
C VAL A 366 -13.23 -3.64 -21.66
N LYS A 367 -13.52 -2.74 -22.60
CA LYS A 367 -13.09 -2.82 -23.99
C LYS A 367 -12.01 -1.76 -24.23
N GLU A 368 -10.75 -2.06 -23.88
CA GLU A 368 -9.63 -1.13 -23.90
C GLU A 368 -9.59 -0.25 -25.15
N ARG A 369 -9.59 -0.85 -26.34
CA ARG A 369 -9.52 -0.11 -27.61
C ARG A 369 -10.65 0.92 -27.79
N LYS A 370 -11.88 0.54 -27.40
CA LYS A 370 -13.03 1.46 -27.48
C LYS A 370 -12.86 2.61 -26.50
N MET A 371 -12.44 2.28 -25.26
CA MET A 371 -12.26 3.28 -24.21
C MET A 371 -11.11 4.27 -24.50
N VAL A 372 -10.01 3.78 -25.11
CA VAL A 372 -8.89 4.62 -25.53
C VAL A 372 -9.31 5.55 -26.68
N LYS A 373 -10.04 5.04 -27.69
CA LYS A 373 -10.56 5.89 -28.77
C LYS A 373 -11.51 6.97 -28.27
N GLU A 374 -12.46 6.60 -27.40
CA GLU A 374 -13.36 7.56 -26.76
C GLU A 374 -12.60 8.64 -25.99
N CYS A 375 -11.52 8.27 -25.28
CA CYS A 375 -10.67 9.24 -24.58
C CYS A 375 -9.98 10.18 -25.56
N GLN A 376 -9.43 9.66 -26.67
CA GLN A 376 -8.80 10.48 -27.70
C GLN A 376 -9.80 11.44 -28.38
N GLU A 377 -11.03 10.99 -28.65
CA GLU A 377 -12.10 11.83 -29.22
C GLU A 377 -12.46 12.97 -28.25
N ILE A 378 -12.61 12.65 -26.95
CA ILE A 378 -12.87 13.67 -25.91
C ILE A 378 -11.69 14.65 -25.84
N CYS A 379 -10.45 14.18 -25.84
CA CYS A 379 -9.27 15.03 -25.80
C CYS A 379 -9.23 16.00 -26.99
N LYS A 380 -9.55 15.53 -28.20
CA LYS A 380 -9.65 16.37 -29.41
C LYS A 380 -10.77 17.40 -29.28
N GLU A 381 -11.97 16.99 -28.81
CA GLU A 381 -13.12 17.89 -28.63
C GLU A 381 -12.80 19.05 -27.68
N PHE A 382 -12.00 18.78 -26.63
CA PHE A 382 -11.61 19.75 -25.61
C PHE A 382 -10.24 20.40 -25.85
N GLY A 383 -9.57 20.14 -26.98
CA GLY A 383 -8.26 20.72 -27.30
C GLY A 383 -7.15 20.32 -26.33
N ILE A 384 -7.26 19.13 -25.70
CA ILE A 384 -6.29 18.66 -24.69
C ILE A 384 -5.03 18.09 -25.38
N ASP A 385 -5.15 17.66 -26.63
CA ASP A 385 -4.07 17.08 -27.43
C ASP A 385 -3.11 18.14 -28.03
N ASP A 386 -3.51 19.41 -28.11
CA ASP A 386 -2.68 20.48 -28.69
C ASP A 386 -1.34 20.69 -27.98
N PHE A 387 -1.23 20.24 -26.73
CA PHE A 387 0.04 20.27 -26.00
C PHE A 387 1.09 19.26 -26.53
N ASP A 388 0.61 18.13 -27.04
CA ASP A 388 1.51 17.13 -27.63
C ASP A 388 1.90 17.55 -29.06
N ALA A 389 1.06 18.36 -29.72
CA ALA A 389 1.35 18.93 -31.03
C ALA A 389 2.41 20.04 -30.98
N GLU A 390 2.27 21.01 -30.05
CA GLU A 390 3.29 22.05 -29.82
C GLU A 390 4.63 21.47 -29.40
N GLU A 391 4.63 20.48 -28.49
CA GLU A 391 5.83 19.78 -28.07
C GLU A 391 6.44 18.99 -29.22
N SER A 392 5.62 18.33 -30.03
CA SER A 392 6.08 17.62 -31.24
C SER A 392 6.71 18.56 -32.24
N GLU A 393 6.20 19.80 -32.42
CA GLU A 393 6.80 20.77 -33.33
C GLU A 393 8.09 21.39 -32.79
N GLU A 394 8.15 21.69 -31.48
CA GLU A 394 9.38 22.19 -30.85
C GLU A 394 10.46 21.12 -30.86
N THR A 395 10.11 19.87 -30.55
CA THR A 395 11.03 18.74 -30.63
C THR A 395 11.50 18.47 -32.06
N LYS A 396 10.60 18.66 -33.06
CA LYS A 396 10.98 18.58 -34.48
C LYS A 396 11.96 19.66 -34.88
N ARG A 397 11.69 20.93 -34.53
CA ARG A 397 12.59 22.06 -34.83
C ARG A 397 13.97 21.89 -34.18
N HIS A 398 13.97 21.42 -32.91
CA HIS A 398 15.23 21.16 -32.20
C HIS A 398 15.99 19.97 -32.80
N ALA A 399 15.28 18.92 -33.23
CA ALA A 399 15.89 17.79 -33.95
C ALA A 399 16.46 18.20 -35.31
N GLU A 400 15.77 19.09 -36.05
CA GLU A 400 16.24 19.70 -37.30
C GLU A 400 17.51 20.53 -37.07
N SER A 401 17.50 21.43 -36.07
CA SER A 401 18.65 22.24 -35.73
C SER A 401 19.86 21.41 -35.26
N PHE A 402 19.59 20.31 -34.51
CA PHE A 402 20.63 19.38 -34.07
C PHE A 402 21.21 18.57 -35.24
N ILE A 403 20.41 18.18 -36.22
CA ILE A 403 20.85 17.51 -37.43
C ILE A 403 21.71 18.44 -38.28
N GLU A 404 21.34 19.73 -38.38
CA GLU A 404 22.04 20.77 -39.11
C GLU A 404 23.39 21.10 -38.45
N GLU A 405 23.42 21.18 -37.09
CA GLU A 405 24.65 21.38 -36.29
C GLU A 405 25.64 20.20 -36.41
N VAL A 406 25.12 19.00 -36.57
CA VAL A 406 25.92 17.77 -36.76
C VAL A 406 26.38 17.56 -38.23
N GLY A 407 25.92 18.40 -39.17
CA GLY A 407 26.46 18.48 -40.52
C GLY A 407 25.96 17.44 -41.53
N GLU A 408 24.73 16.95 -41.38
CA GLU A 408 24.14 15.91 -42.23
C GLU A 408 22.70 16.16 -42.68
N ALA A 409 22.31 17.41 -43.00
CA ALA A 409 20.99 17.65 -43.65
C ALA A 409 21.13 18.58 -44.86
N PRO A 410 20.56 18.22 -46.03
CA PRO A 410 20.40 19.17 -47.14
C PRO A 410 19.29 20.15 -46.82
N ALA A 411 19.57 21.44 -47.07
CA ALA A 411 18.66 22.56 -46.80
C ALA A 411 17.72 22.80 -48.00
N GLU A 412 16.86 21.87 -48.37
CA GLU A 412 15.79 22.17 -49.32
C GLU A 412 14.60 21.22 -49.15
N ASP A 413 13.45 21.84 -48.91
CA ASP A 413 12.08 21.33 -48.78
C ASP A 413 11.57 21.09 -47.36
N LYS A 414 10.71 22.01 -46.91
CA LYS A 414 9.86 21.89 -45.73
C LYS A 414 8.56 21.20 -46.07
N PRO A 415 8.49 19.89 -45.90
CA PRO A 415 7.24 19.24 -45.54
C PRO A 415 7.39 18.46 -44.24
N GLU A 416 6.23 18.06 -43.65
CA GLU A 416 6.15 17.20 -42.44
C GLU A 416 7.29 16.20 -42.36
N LEU A 417 7.99 16.15 -41.24
CA LEU A 417 9.05 15.18 -41.00
C LEU A 417 8.52 13.78 -41.30
N LYS A 418 8.94 13.24 -42.43
CA LYS A 418 8.59 11.89 -42.87
C LYS A 418 8.96 10.91 -41.75
N PRO A 419 8.23 9.79 -41.57
CA PRO A 419 8.54 8.76 -40.60
C PRO A 419 10.01 8.33 -40.61
N GLU A 420 10.65 8.37 -41.78
CA GLU A 420 12.06 8.04 -42.01
C GLU A 420 13.03 9.01 -41.29
N VAL A 421 12.70 10.30 -41.23
CA VAL A 421 13.54 11.32 -40.53
C VAL A 421 13.37 11.15 -39.01
N LYS A 422 12.16 10.84 -38.53
CA LYS A 422 11.94 10.48 -37.12
C LYS A 422 12.75 9.25 -36.72
N GLU A 423 12.84 8.24 -37.59
CA GLU A 423 13.67 7.05 -37.38
C GLU A 423 15.18 7.38 -37.45
N LEU A 424 15.59 8.28 -38.35
CA LEU A 424 16.99 8.71 -38.47
C LEU A 424 17.46 9.51 -37.25
N VAL A 425 16.62 10.42 -36.74
CA VAL A 425 16.89 11.16 -35.50
C VAL A 425 16.92 10.20 -34.31
N LYS A 426 15.98 9.24 -34.24
CA LYS A 426 15.95 8.20 -33.22
C LYS A 426 17.19 7.28 -33.30
N ALA A 427 17.64 6.93 -34.51
CA ALA A 427 18.85 6.16 -34.75
C ALA A 427 20.13 6.95 -34.43
N LYS A 428 20.15 8.27 -34.67
CA LYS A 428 21.27 9.15 -34.30
C LYS A 428 21.31 9.41 -32.79
N LEU A 429 20.17 9.63 -32.14
CA LEU A 429 20.08 9.71 -30.67
C LEU A 429 20.51 8.39 -30.00
N ALA A 430 20.21 7.24 -30.64
CA ALA A 430 20.69 5.93 -30.18
C ALA A 430 22.22 5.75 -30.36
N LYS A 431 22.86 6.50 -31.25
CA LYS A 431 24.33 6.53 -31.42
C LYS A 431 25.04 7.47 -30.43
N VAL A 432 24.31 8.27 -29.67
CA VAL A 432 24.85 9.15 -28.63
C VAL A 432 25.51 8.28 -27.55
N LYS A 433 26.82 8.29 -27.47
CA LYS A 433 27.60 7.39 -26.61
C LYS A 433 27.85 7.96 -25.21
N SER A 434 27.54 9.24 -24.96
CA SER A 434 27.78 9.86 -23.65
C SER A 434 26.53 10.52 -23.06
N PRO A 435 26.35 10.50 -21.71
CA PRO A 435 25.25 11.20 -21.05
C PRO A 435 25.22 12.70 -21.31
N LYS A 436 26.40 13.31 -21.59
CA LYS A 436 26.52 14.76 -21.91
C LYS A 436 25.95 15.08 -23.29
N GLU A 437 26.21 14.23 -24.29
CA GLU A 437 25.68 14.40 -25.65
C GLU A 437 24.18 14.18 -25.68
N TRP A 438 23.71 13.14 -24.99
CA TRP A 438 22.26 12.90 -24.83
C TRP A 438 21.52 14.11 -24.23
N TRP A 439 22.12 14.74 -23.20
CA TRP A 439 21.57 15.93 -22.57
C TRP A 439 21.58 17.16 -23.48
N ARG A 440 22.63 17.34 -24.27
CA ARG A 440 22.72 18.44 -25.25
C ARG A 440 21.72 18.31 -26.38
N ALA A 441 21.43 17.08 -26.80
CA ALA A 441 20.48 16.77 -27.87
C ALA A 441 19.00 17.03 -27.50
N LYS A 442 18.68 17.37 -26.25
CA LYS A 442 17.34 17.67 -25.80
C LYS A 442 17.02 19.17 -25.89
N SER A 443 15.78 19.49 -26.29
CA SER A 443 15.26 20.86 -26.23
C SER A 443 15.22 21.39 -24.79
N ASP A 444 15.15 22.70 -24.61
CA ASP A 444 15.10 23.29 -23.27
C ASP A 444 13.78 22.92 -22.55
N LEU A 445 12.69 22.74 -23.27
CA LEU A 445 11.42 22.24 -22.76
C LEU A 445 11.56 20.79 -22.27
N GLU A 446 12.16 19.91 -23.07
CA GLU A 446 12.42 18.52 -22.68
C GLU A 446 13.35 18.43 -21.47
N LYS A 447 14.40 19.25 -21.40
CA LYS A 447 15.28 19.37 -20.22
C LYS A 447 14.51 19.81 -18.99
N SER A 448 13.59 20.79 -19.12
CA SER A 448 12.76 21.28 -18.02
C SER A 448 11.75 20.24 -17.56
N LYS A 449 11.13 19.48 -18.49
CA LYS A 449 10.21 18.37 -18.18
C LYS A 449 10.97 17.23 -17.49
N PHE A 450 12.15 16.85 -17.99
CA PHE A 450 12.97 15.80 -17.37
C PHE A 450 13.42 16.19 -15.96
N LYS A 451 13.84 17.45 -15.73
CA LYS A 451 14.13 17.95 -14.39
C LYS A 451 12.93 17.85 -13.46
N SER A 452 11.76 18.28 -13.94
CA SER A 452 10.51 18.17 -13.18
C SER A 452 10.16 16.72 -12.86
N PHE A 453 10.34 15.80 -13.81
CA PHE A 453 10.14 14.37 -13.63
C PHE A 453 11.03 13.79 -12.52
N VAL A 454 12.32 14.05 -12.55
CA VAL A 454 13.26 13.59 -11.52
C VAL A 454 12.92 14.18 -10.14
N LEU A 455 12.58 15.47 -10.07
CA LEU A 455 12.18 16.13 -8.83
C LEU A 455 10.87 15.54 -8.26
N ILE A 456 9.89 15.20 -9.12
CA ILE A 456 8.65 14.55 -8.69
C ILE A 456 8.96 13.15 -8.12
N LEU A 457 9.76 12.34 -8.82
CA LEU A 457 10.14 11.01 -8.33
C LEU A 457 10.93 11.08 -7.02
N ALA A 458 11.86 12.02 -6.89
CA ALA A 458 12.59 12.24 -5.65
C ALA A 458 11.66 12.70 -4.50
N SER A 459 10.70 13.58 -4.79
CA SER A 459 9.67 13.98 -3.82
C SER A 459 8.80 12.79 -3.39
N ILE A 460 8.41 11.94 -4.35
CA ILE A 460 7.65 10.70 -4.07
C ILE A 460 8.47 9.77 -3.18
N PHE A 461 9.72 9.52 -3.51
CA PHE A 461 10.61 8.70 -2.71
C PHE A 461 10.70 9.21 -1.27
N MET A 462 10.94 10.51 -1.09
CA MET A 462 11.10 11.11 0.24
C MET A 462 9.82 11.03 1.09
N TRP A 463 8.64 11.34 0.54
CA TRP A 463 7.44 11.25 1.34
C TRP A 463 7.03 9.80 1.65
N PHE A 464 7.31 8.85 0.75
CA PHE A 464 7.15 7.43 1.03
C PHE A 464 8.10 6.94 2.12
N MET A 465 9.33 7.46 2.19
CA MET A 465 10.24 7.23 3.31
C MET A 465 9.60 7.64 4.64
N GLY A 466 9.03 8.85 4.71
CA GLY A 466 8.33 9.32 5.91
C GLY A 466 7.09 8.50 6.26
N TYR A 467 6.26 8.17 5.27
CA TYR A 467 5.06 7.38 5.47
C TYR A 467 5.36 5.95 5.96
N ASN A 468 6.26 5.25 5.28
CA ASN A 468 6.54 3.86 5.59
C ASN A 468 7.25 3.70 6.95
N ALA A 469 8.06 4.67 7.38
CA ALA A 469 8.67 4.65 8.70
C ALA A 469 7.59 4.56 9.80
N VAL A 470 6.56 5.40 9.70
CA VAL A 470 5.46 5.39 10.67
C VAL A 470 4.57 4.16 10.49
N SER A 471 4.17 3.82 9.25
CA SER A 471 3.20 2.75 9.03
C SER A 471 3.73 1.36 9.41
N SER A 472 5.01 1.07 9.16
CA SER A 472 5.62 -0.23 9.51
C SER A 472 5.94 -0.36 11.00
N ASN A 473 6.17 0.75 11.71
CA ASN A 473 6.52 0.72 13.13
C ASN A 473 5.39 1.21 14.04
N LEU A 474 4.19 1.48 13.50
CA LEU A 474 3.07 2.04 14.26
C LEU A 474 2.65 1.15 15.43
N SER A 475 2.57 -0.16 15.22
CA SER A 475 2.19 -1.11 16.26
C SER A 475 3.18 -1.08 17.42
N VAL A 476 4.47 -1.15 17.13
CA VAL A 476 5.53 -1.10 18.14
C VAL A 476 5.52 0.23 18.87
N TYR A 477 5.40 1.35 18.14
CA TYR A 477 5.31 2.68 18.77
C TYR A 477 4.11 2.80 19.70
N THR A 478 2.93 2.36 19.28
CA THR A 478 1.71 2.48 20.10
C THR A 478 1.73 1.57 21.33
N THR A 479 2.32 0.41 21.25
CA THR A 479 2.41 -0.52 22.38
C THR A 479 3.56 -0.18 23.33
N LYS A 480 4.73 0.18 22.82
CA LYS A 480 5.91 0.48 23.65
C LYS A 480 5.93 1.94 24.14
N ALA A 481 5.81 2.91 23.22
CA ALA A 481 5.95 4.33 23.59
C ALA A 481 4.69 4.90 24.26
N LEU A 482 3.49 4.51 23.81
CA LEU A 482 2.22 4.99 24.38
C LEU A 482 1.60 4.02 25.39
N ASN A 483 2.21 2.85 25.59
CA ASN A 483 1.73 1.81 26.49
C ASN A 483 0.26 1.41 26.26
N LEU A 484 -0.17 1.40 24.98
CA LEU A 484 -1.51 1.03 24.57
C LEU A 484 -1.61 -0.47 24.35
N SER A 485 -2.79 -1.05 24.63
CA SER A 485 -3.03 -2.43 24.23
C SER A 485 -3.02 -2.60 22.71
N ALA A 486 -2.60 -3.76 22.23
CA ALA A 486 -2.59 -4.09 20.80
C ALA A 486 -3.97 -3.93 20.14
N GLY A 487 -5.05 -4.16 20.91
CA GLY A 487 -6.42 -3.93 20.45
C GLY A 487 -6.71 -2.45 20.15
N VAL A 488 -6.31 -1.52 21.02
CA VAL A 488 -6.48 -0.08 20.81
C VAL A 488 -5.63 0.38 19.62
N ALA A 489 -4.39 -0.10 19.49
CA ALA A 489 -3.51 0.18 18.36
C ALA A 489 -4.15 -0.26 17.03
N SER A 490 -4.75 -1.44 17.00
CA SER A 490 -5.46 -1.97 15.82
C SER A 490 -6.68 -1.13 15.46
N ILE A 491 -7.45 -0.64 16.44
CA ILE A 491 -8.60 0.25 16.20
C ILE A 491 -8.13 1.56 15.59
N ILE A 492 -7.07 2.19 16.10
CA ILE A 492 -6.51 3.43 15.55
C ILE A 492 -6.11 3.24 14.08
N SER A 493 -5.41 2.14 13.78
CA SER A 493 -5.01 1.79 12.40
C SER A 493 -6.22 1.54 11.50
N GLY A 494 -7.20 0.77 11.97
CA GLY A 494 -8.41 0.44 11.22
C GLY A 494 -9.28 1.67 10.91
N VAL A 495 -9.48 2.54 11.89
CA VAL A 495 -10.22 3.81 11.72
C VAL A 495 -9.50 4.72 10.72
N SER A 496 -8.16 4.84 10.82
CA SER A 496 -7.37 5.61 9.86
C SER A 496 -7.51 5.08 8.43
N MET A 497 -7.51 3.76 8.26
CA MET A 497 -7.70 3.12 6.96
C MET A 497 -9.12 3.38 6.40
N ALA A 498 -10.16 3.28 7.21
CA ALA A 498 -11.54 3.52 6.81
C ALA A 498 -11.78 4.97 6.41
N VAL A 499 -11.32 5.93 7.22
CA VAL A 499 -11.38 7.37 6.91
C VAL A 499 -10.60 7.68 5.64
N SER A 500 -9.45 7.05 5.47
CA SER A 500 -8.62 7.14 4.28
C SER A 500 -9.39 6.73 3.02
N ALA A 501 -10.07 5.61 3.05
CA ALA A 501 -10.84 5.11 1.90
C ALA A 501 -11.97 6.10 1.51
N ILE A 502 -12.67 6.68 2.48
CA ILE A 502 -13.72 7.67 2.22
C ILE A 502 -13.13 8.98 1.67
N ALA A 503 -11.95 9.37 2.14
CA ALA A 503 -11.29 10.62 1.76
C ALA A 503 -10.78 10.62 0.30
N PHE A 504 -10.60 9.49 -0.34
CA PHE A 504 -10.09 9.42 -1.72
C PHE A 504 -10.93 10.24 -2.72
N ILE A 505 -12.27 10.19 -2.61
CA ILE A 505 -13.17 10.86 -3.56
C ILE A 505 -13.06 12.39 -3.48
N PRO A 506 -13.26 13.06 -2.31
CA PRO A 506 -13.17 14.52 -2.23
C PRO A 506 -11.76 15.04 -2.55
N VAL A 507 -10.72 14.27 -2.24
CA VAL A 507 -9.32 14.65 -2.52
C VAL A 507 -9.04 14.70 -4.03
N GLY A 508 -9.50 13.69 -4.79
CA GLY A 508 -9.37 13.70 -6.25
C GLY A 508 -10.04 14.92 -6.89
N TYR A 509 -11.14 15.37 -6.32
CA TYR A 509 -11.85 16.56 -6.74
C TYR A 509 -11.10 17.87 -6.42
N MET A 510 -10.48 17.97 -5.25
CA MET A 510 -9.65 19.12 -4.87
C MET A 510 -8.54 19.40 -5.89
N ALA A 511 -7.92 18.34 -6.42
CA ALA A 511 -6.82 18.47 -7.39
C ALA A 511 -7.25 19.12 -8.70
N VAL A 512 -8.49 18.91 -9.15
CA VAL A 512 -9.01 19.53 -10.35
C VAL A 512 -9.21 21.04 -10.16
N LYS A 513 -9.66 21.46 -8.96
CA LYS A 513 -9.87 22.88 -8.65
C LYS A 513 -8.60 23.69 -8.37
N LEU A 514 -7.71 23.12 -7.56
CA LEU A 514 -6.52 23.82 -7.04
C LEU A 514 -5.26 23.57 -7.86
N GLY A 515 -5.28 22.54 -8.71
CA GLY A 515 -4.09 21.97 -9.34
C GLY A 515 -3.43 20.92 -8.44
N ARG A 516 -2.78 19.91 -9.06
CA ARG A 516 -2.18 18.77 -8.34
C ARG A 516 -1.05 19.19 -7.42
N ARG A 517 -0.14 20.05 -7.91
CA ARG A 517 1.01 20.52 -7.13
C ARG A 517 0.59 21.21 -5.83
N LYS A 518 -0.37 22.15 -5.88
CA LYS A 518 -0.84 22.86 -4.69
C LYS A 518 -1.54 21.91 -3.72
N THR A 519 -2.35 20.99 -4.24
CA THR A 519 -3.06 20.00 -3.45
C THR A 519 -2.09 19.08 -2.71
N ILE A 520 -1.05 18.56 -3.37
CA ILE A 520 0.01 17.76 -2.76
C ILE A 520 0.72 18.55 -1.64
N MET A 521 1.07 19.82 -1.90
CA MET A 521 1.75 20.64 -0.89
C MET A 521 0.90 20.89 0.35
N ILE A 522 -0.42 21.08 0.19
CA ILE A 522 -1.36 21.17 1.32
C ILE A 522 -1.36 19.87 2.12
N GLY A 523 -1.42 18.73 1.42
CA GLY A 523 -1.37 17.42 2.08
C GLY A 523 -0.07 17.19 2.86
N PHE A 524 1.06 17.51 2.27
CA PHE A 524 2.35 17.42 2.94
C PHE A 524 2.45 18.36 4.16
N ALA A 525 1.95 19.60 4.05
CA ALA A 525 1.94 20.54 5.17
C ALA A 525 1.11 20.01 6.35
N LEU A 526 -0.07 19.44 6.08
CA LEU A 526 -0.90 18.81 7.10
C LEU A 526 -0.15 17.64 7.78
N ALA A 527 0.51 16.79 7.01
CA ALA A 527 1.28 15.67 7.55
C ALA A 527 2.45 16.13 8.42
N VAL A 528 3.23 17.13 7.96
CA VAL A 528 4.38 17.68 8.71
C VAL A 528 3.92 18.26 10.05
N VAL A 529 2.88 19.10 10.04
CA VAL A 529 2.36 19.71 11.27
C VAL A 529 1.90 18.63 12.24
N SER A 530 1.18 17.61 11.75
CA SER A 530 0.69 16.51 12.59
C SER A 530 1.83 15.67 13.17
N PHE A 531 2.84 15.33 12.38
CA PHE A 531 4.01 14.57 12.86
C PHE A 531 4.81 15.36 13.92
N ILE A 532 4.97 16.66 13.73
CA ILE A 532 5.62 17.53 14.72
C ILE A 532 4.78 17.58 16.00
N LEU A 533 3.45 17.70 15.90
CA LEU A 533 2.58 17.70 17.07
C LEU A 533 2.62 16.35 17.81
N ILE A 534 2.66 15.22 17.10
CA ILE A 534 2.85 13.91 17.75
C ILE A 534 4.19 13.87 18.49
N CYS A 535 5.28 14.32 17.86
CA CYS A 535 6.61 14.27 18.44
C CYS A 535 6.75 15.09 19.73
N PHE A 536 6.12 16.25 19.81
CA PHE A 536 6.33 17.21 20.90
C PHE A 536 5.14 17.40 21.85
N ALA A 537 3.91 17.15 21.40
CA ALA A 537 2.71 17.38 22.21
C ALA A 537 2.11 16.09 22.80
N VAL A 538 2.47 14.92 22.26
CA VAL A 538 2.05 13.63 22.82
C VAL A 538 3.14 13.17 23.78
N ALA A 539 2.87 13.25 25.08
CA ALA A 539 3.79 12.76 26.10
C ALA A 539 3.79 11.22 26.13
N PRO A 540 4.93 10.55 25.96
CA PRO A 540 5.03 9.12 26.20
C PRO A 540 4.87 8.88 27.71
N ASN A 541 4.21 7.78 28.11
CA ASN A 541 4.09 7.27 29.49
C ASN A 541 2.89 7.65 30.35
N ASP A 542 1.92 8.41 29.89
CA ASP A 542 0.71 8.55 30.70
C ASP A 542 -0.39 7.61 30.16
N LYS A 543 -0.88 6.70 31.01
CA LYS A 543 -2.13 5.93 30.77
C LYS A 543 -3.36 6.85 30.65
N ALA A 544 -3.14 8.16 30.54
CA ALA A 544 -4.18 9.15 30.41
C ALA A 544 -4.85 9.06 29.02
N ILE A 545 -6.15 9.14 28.99
CA ILE A 545 -6.98 9.10 27.77
C ILE A 545 -6.60 10.23 26.81
N ILE A 546 -6.20 11.39 27.33
CA ILE A 546 -5.91 12.60 26.55
C ILE A 546 -4.75 12.41 25.56
N PRO A 547 -3.55 11.91 25.93
CA PRO A 547 -2.47 11.66 24.99
C PRO A 547 -2.85 10.67 23.90
N THR A 548 -3.59 9.61 24.23
CA THR A 548 -4.07 8.62 23.27
C THR A 548 -5.02 9.22 22.24
N VAL A 549 -5.97 10.06 22.69
CA VAL A 549 -6.92 10.76 21.81
C VAL A 549 -6.20 11.78 20.92
N LEU A 550 -5.26 12.54 21.46
CA LEU A 550 -4.45 13.49 20.69
C LEU A 550 -3.59 12.76 19.65
N PHE A 551 -2.96 11.65 20.02
CA PHE A 551 -2.21 10.81 19.09
C PHE A 551 -3.10 10.33 17.94
N ALA A 552 -4.25 9.72 18.26
CA ALA A 552 -5.18 9.22 17.26
C ALA A 552 -5.66 10.33 16.32
N LEU A 553 -5.99 11.51 16.85
CA LEU A 553 -6.41 12.67 16.08
C LEU A 553 -5.32 13.16 15.12
N PHE A 554 -4.11 13.39 15.63
CA PHE A 554 -3.00 13.88 14.79
C PHE A 554 -2.55 12.84 13.78
N TYR A 555 -2.54 11.56 14.15
CA TYR A 555 -2.25 10.47 13.22
C TYR A 555 -3.27 10.39 12.08
N LEU A 556 -4.55 10.56 12.38
CA LEU A 556 -5.63 10.62 11.39
C LEU A 556 -5.48 11.81 10.46
N ILE A 557 -5.13 13.00 10.98
CA ILE A 557 -4.87 14.21 10.17
C ILE A 557 -3.64 14.01 9.27
N ALA A 558 -2.56 13.41 9.80
CA ALA A 558 -1.38 13.07 9.01
C ALA A 558 -1.73 12.09 7.88
N GLY A 559 -2.47 11.03 8.19
CA GLY A 559 -2.96 10.06 7.20
C GLY A 559 -3.79 10.73 6.11
N PHE A 560 -4.73 11.61 6.47
CA PHE A 560 -5.50 12.39 5.51
C PHE A 560 -4.61 13.26 4.62
N GLY A 561 -3.61 13.96 5.18
CA GLY A 561 -2.64 14.74 4.43
C GLY A 561 -1.86 13.90 3.42
N LEU A 562 -1.41 12.71 3.82
CA LEU A 562 -0.66 11.79 2.95
C LEU A 562 -1.53 11.17 1.85
N ILE A 563 -2.83 10.95 2.10
CA ILE A 563 -3.77 10.52 1.06
C ILE A 563 -3.94 11.59 0.00
N ILE A 564 -4.02 12.85 0.40
CA ILE A 564 -4.06 13.99 -0.54
C ILE A 564 -2.86 13.92 -1.50
N ALA A 565 -1.67 13.62 -0.99
CA ALA A 565 -0.48 13.44 -1.81
C ALA A 565 -0.57 12.19 -2.69
N ASN A 566 -0.94 11.04 -2.12
CA ASN A 566 -0.98 9.74 -2.81
C ASN A 566 -1.90 9.76 -4.04
N VAL A 567 -3.12 10.32 -3.91
CA VAL A 567 -4.08 10.43 -5.02
C VAL A 567 -3.52 11.23 -6.19
N ASN A 568 -2.64 12.21 -5.93
CA ASN A 568 -2.22 13.20 -6.92
C ASN A 568 -0.82 12.98 -7.48
N THR A 569 0.05 12.25 -6.78
CA THR A 569 1.44 12.03 -7.22
C THR A 569 1.55 11.15 -8.45
N PHE A 570 0.81 10.04 -8.51
CA PHE A 570 0.78 9.17 -9.68
C PHE A 570 0.27 9.88 -10.95
N PRO A 571 -0.89 10.58 -10.93
CA PRO A 571 -1.33 11.38 -12.07
C PRO A 571 -0.34 12.47 -12.49
N MET A 572 0.41 13.04 -11.53
CA MET A 572 1.42 14.06 -11.82
C MET A 572 2.62 13.49 -12.59
N VAL A 573 3.03 12.27 -12.29
CA VAL A 573 4.08 11.55 -13.05
C VAL A 573 3.59 11.22 -14.46
N THR A 574 2.38 10.66 -14.57
CA THR A 574 1.81 10.25 -15.88
C THR A 574 1.38 11.42 -16.75
N GLU A 575 1.27 12.64 -16.21
CA GLU A 575 1.07 13.87 -16.99
C GLU A 575 2.27 14.19 -17.90
N LEU A 576 3.49 13.85 -17.45
CA LEU A 576 4.72 14.07 -18.20
C LEU A 576 4.98 13.00 -19.26
N SER A 577 4.18 11.94 -19.31
CA SER A 577 4.29 10.85 -20.27
C SER A 577 3.45 11.13 -21.52
N THR A 578 3.89 10.54 -22.63
CA THR A 578 3.09 10.41 -23.84
C THR A 578 2.24 9.13 -23.79
N ALA A 579 1.27 9.01 -24.72
CA ALA A 579 0.50 7.79 -24.88
C ALA A 579 1.38 6.53 -25.12
N GLU A 580 2.58 6.72 -25.66
CA GLU A 580 3.52 5.63 -25.96
C GLU A 580 4.41 5.26 -24.76
N THR A 581 4.56 6.15 -23.77
CA THR A 581 5.51 5.97 -22.66
C THR A 581 4.87 5.90 -21.28
N VAL A 582 3.53 5.95 -21.20
CA VAL A 582 2.81 6.00 -19.93
C VAL A 582 3.07 4.77 -19.04
N GLY A 583 3.27 3.59 -19.62
CA GLY A 583 3.60 2.38 -18.86
C GLY A 583 5.01 2.44 -18.27
N GLN A 584 5.97 3.01 -19.01
CA GLN A 584 7.33 3.22 -18.52
C GLN A 584 7.34 4.23 -17.35
N TYR A 585 6.59 5.34 -17.45
CA TYR A 585 6.48 6.34 -16.38
C TYR A 585 5.75 5.78 -15.15
N THR A 586 4.75 4.92 -15.36
CA THR A 586 4.10 4.14 -14.30
C THR A 586 5.13 3.25 -13.57
N GLY A 587 5.99 2.57 -14.33
CA GLY A 587 7.08 1.77 -13.78
C GLY A 587 8.06 2.61 -12.93
N TYR A 588 8.46 3.79 -13.40
CA TYR A 588 9.33 4.69 -12.63
C TYR A 588 8.68 5.22 -11.36
N TYR A 589 7.36 5.49 -11.38
CA TYR A 589 6.61 5.82 -10.18
C TYR A 589 6.72 4.70 -9.13
N TYR A 590 6.46 3.46 -9.54
CA TYR A 590 6.59 2.31 -8.63
C TYR A 590 8.03 2.07 -8.19
N MET A 591 9.00 2.29 -9.06
CA MET A 591 10.41 2.21 -8.69
C MET A 591 10.73 3.16 -7.52
N ALA A 592 10.27 4.40 -7.57
CA ALA A 592 10.48 5.36 -6.50
C ALA A 592 9.78 4.93 -5.20
N THR A 593 8.52 4.51 -5.26
CA THR A 593 7.75 4.09 -4.08
C THR A 593 8.29 2.81 -3.44
N MET A 594 8.64 1.80 -4.26
CA MET A 594 9.14 0.51 -3.79
C MET A 594 10.56 0.61 -3.22
N SER A 595 11.41 1.48 -3.81
CA SER A 595 12.74 1.75 -3.22
C SER A 595 12.62 2.32 -1.81
N ALA A 596 11.69 3.25 -1.60
CA ALA A 596 11.41 3.78 -0.27
C ALA A 596 10.90 2.69 0.68
N GLN A 597 9.94 1.86 0.24
CA GLN A 597 9.38 0.76 1.04
C GLN A 597 10.44 -0.28 1.44
N ALA A 598 11.41 -0.56 0.57
CA ALA A 598 12.46 -1.53 0.86
C ALA A 598 13.44 -1.04 1.94
N ILE A 599 13.73 0.25 1.98
CA ILE A 599 14.77 0.82 2.86
C ILE A 599 14.19 1.27 4.21
N THR A 600 12.98 1.82 4.21
CA THR A 600 12.44 2.57 5.34
C THR A 600 12.17 1.74 6.59
N PRO A 601 11.65 0.49 6.54
CA PRO A 601 11.38 -0.28 7.76
C PRO A 601 12.64 -0.50 8.59
N ALA A 602 13.76 -0.80 7.95
CA ALA A 602 15.04 -0.98 8.61
C ALA A 602 15.55 0.32 9.27
N LEU A 603 15.41 1.46 8.56
CA LEU A 603 15.79 2.77 9.12
C LEU A 603 14.87 3.19 10.27
N GLY A 604 13.56 2.97 10.14
CA GLY A 604 12.58 3.26 11.20
C GLY A 604 12.84 2.43 12.45
N GLY A 605 13.11 1.13 12.30
CA GLY A 605 13.49 0.25 13.40
C GLY A 605 14.77 0.71 14.09
N ALA A 606 15.83 1.02 13.33
CA ALA A 606 17.10 1.50 13.89
C ALA A 606 16.96 2.84 14.67
N ILE A 607 16.05 3.73 14.24
CA ILE A 607 15.76 4.97 14.97
C ILE A 607 15.10 4.65 16.32
N MET A 608 14.17 3.69 16.36
CA MET A 608 13.50 3.28 17.59
C MET A 608 14.45 2.53 18.53
N ASP A 609 15.30 1.64 18.00
CA ASP A 609 16.31 0.89 18.75
C ASP A 609 17.36 1.81 19.40
N ALA A 610 17.60 3.00 18.83
CA ALA A 610 18.45 4.02 19.46
C ALA A 610 17.81 4.65 20.71
N GLY A 611 16.68 4.14 21.20
CA GLY A 611 16.06 4.46 22.48
C GLY A 611 15.19 5.72 22.49
N GLN A 612 14.77 6.21 21.33
CA GLN A 612 13.96 7.43 21.26
C GLN A 612 12.82 7.32 20.24
N ASP A 613 11.80 6.54 20.59
CA ASP A 613 10.62 6.27 19.75
C ASP A 613 9.96 7.52 19.13
N LYS A 614 9.94 8.64 19.87
CA LYS A 614 9.40 9.93 19.39
C LYS A 614 10.10 10.45 18.13
N TYR A 615 11.39 10.14 17.91
CA TYR A 615 12.14 10.60 16.75
C TYR A 615 11.72 9.92 15.45
N LEU A 616 10.96 8.83 15.51
CA LEU A 616 10.33 8.23 14.33
C LEU A 616 9.44 9.25 13.61
N PHE A 617 8.62 10.01 14.34
CA PHE A 617 7.75 11.04 13.76
C PHE A 617 8.53 12.28 13.31
N LEU A 618 9.62 12.64 14.01
CA LEU A 618 10.51 13.72 13.58
C LEU A 618 11.21 13.36 12.26
N TYR A 619 11.74 12.15 12.15
CA TYR A 619 12.30 11.62 10.90
C TYR A 619 11.28 11.71 9.75
N SER A 620 10.06 11.27 9.99
CA SER A 620 8.99 11.32 9.00
C SER A 620 8.64 12.75 8.59
N ALA A 621 8.57 13.68 9.55
CA ALA A 621 8.38 15.10 9.27
C ALA A 621 9.49 15.67 8.39
N ILE A 622 10.77 15.37 8.70
CA ILE A 622 11.93 15.81 7.91
C ILE A 622 11.84 15.28 6.47
N CYS A 623 11.53 14.00 6.29
CA CYS A 623 11.36 13.40 4.96
C CYS A 623 10.28 14.12 4.14
N VAL A 624 9.14 14.42 4.76
CA VAL A 624 8.04 15.12 4.08
C VAL A 624 8.39 16.58 3.80
N VAL A 625 9.14 17.27 4.70
CA VAL A 625 9.66 18.63 4.43
C VAL A 625 10.59 18.63 3.21
N VAL A 626 11.50 17.66 3.11
CA VAL A 626 12.35 17.52 1.91
C VAL A 626 11.50 17.30 0.67
N ALA A 627 10.43 16.49 0.75
CA ALA A 627 9.49 16.29 -0.34
C ALA A 627 8.79 17.61 -0.76
N ILE A 628 8.41 18.46 0.20
CA ILE A 628 7.86 19.81 -0.08
C ILE A 628 8.89 20.66 -0.83
N VAL A 629 10.12 20.71 -0.34
CA VAL A 629 11.20 21.51 -0.96
C VAL A 629 11.43 21.07 -2.40
N LEU A 630 11.54 19.76 -2.65
CA LEU A 630 11.67 19.23 -4.01
C LEU A 630 10.47 19.61 -4.90
N MET A 631 9.26 19.53 -4.37
CA MET A 631 8.03 19.89 -5.09
C MET A 631 7.96 21.38 -5.44
N LEU A 632 8.60 22.28 -4.66
CA LEU A 632 8.66 23.72 -4.96
C LEU A 632 9.41 24.02 -6.26
N PHE A 633 10.37 23.18 -6.64
CA PHE A 633 11.14 23.36 -7.87
C PHE A 633 10.52 22.68 -9.10
N VAL A 634 9.44 21.94 -8.94
CA VAL A 634 8.72 21.29 -10.05
C VAL A 634 7.97 22.34 -10.86
N LYS A 635 8.19 22.36 -12.18
CA LYS A 635 7.55 23.30 -13.11
C LYS A 635 6.49 22.66 -14.00
N HIS A 636 6.60 21.35 -14.26
CA HIS A 636 5.74 20.58 -15.15
C HIS A 636 5.11 19.41 -14.42
N GLY A 637 4.02 18.83 -14.96
CA GLY A 637 3.30 17.70 -14.36
C GLY A 637 2.03 18.09 -13.62
N ASP A 638 1.76 19.40 -13.45
CA ASP A 638 0.48 19.88 -12.94
C ASP A 638 -0.59 19.84 -14.04
N SER A 639 -1.85 19.64 -13.67
CA SER A 639 -2.95 19.73 -14.61
C SER A 639 -3.03 21.17 -15.15
N LYS A 640 -2.89 21.33 -16.46
CA LYS A 640 -3.10 22.62 -17.09
C LYS A 640 -4.61 22.91 -17.12
N GLN A 641 -4.99 24.15 -16.83
CA GLN A 641 -6.34 24.62 -17.09
C GLN A 641 -6.59 24.56 -18.61
N ILE A 642 -7.80 24.20 -19.01
CA ILE A 642 -8.16 24.14 -20.43
C ILE A 642 -7.93 25.51 -21.05
N PRO A 643 -7.26 25.60 -22.23
CA PRO A 643 -7.06 26.85 -22.92
C PRO A 643 -8.43 27.51 -23.27
N GLY A 644 -8.71 28.65 -22.70
CA GLY A 644 -9.99 29.36 -22.88
C GLY A 644 -10.61 29.87 -21.57
N GLU A 645 -10.32 29.27 -20.45
CA GLU A 645 -10.76 29.72 -19.13
C GLU A 645 -9.81 30.75 -18.51
N LYS A 646 -9.67 31.92 -19.09
CA LYS A 646 -9.36 33.10 -18.29
C LYS A 646 -10.58 33.29 -17.38
N LYS A 647 -10.45 33.04 -16.07
CA LYS A 647 -11.43 33.50 -15.09
C LYS A 647 -11.68 34.97 -15.32
N LYS A 648 -12.72 35.30 -16.07
CA LYS A 648 -13.26 36.63 -16.08
C LYS A 648 -13.63 36.92 -14.64
N LYS A 649 -12.86 37.78 -13.97
CA LYS A 649 -13.22 38.21 -12.62
C LYS A 649 -14.57 38.88 -12.82
N LEU A 650 -15.65 38.16 -12.50
CA LEU A 650 -17.00 38.72 -12.48
C LEU A 650 -16.96 39.99 -11.65
N THR A 651 -17.37 41.07 -12.25
CA THR A 651 -17.51 42.35 -11.58
C THR A 651 -18.56 42.21 -10.46
N LYS A 652 -18.54 43.11 -9.48
CA LYS A 652 -19.55 43.09 -8.41
C LYS A 652 -20.97 43.11 -8.94
N GLU A 653 -21.19 43.74 -10.09
CA GLU A 653 -22.50 43.86 -10.77
C GLU A 653 -22.92 42.52 -11.41
N GLU A 654 -22.03 41.84 -12.12
CA GLU A 654 -22.29 40.50 -12.67
C GLU A 654 -22.62 39.47 -11.59
N LYS A 655 -21.94 39.53 -10.45
CA LYS A 655 -22.26 38.65 -9.29
C LYS A 655 -23.64 38.95 -8.69
N LYS A 656 -24.05 40.24 -8.72
CA LYS A 656 -25.35 40.64 -8.21
C LYS A 656 -26.48 40.22 -9.18
N GLN A 657 -26.23 40.30 -10.49
CA GLN A 657 -27.16 39.84 -11.51
C GLN A 657 -27.37 38.32 -11.46
N ILE A 658 -26.30 37.53 -11.39
CA ILE A 658 -26.39 36.06 -11.24
C ILE A 658 -27.16 35.69 -9.97
N ARG A 659 -26.97 36.43 -8.88
CA ARG A 659 -27.69 36.19 -7.63
C ARG A 659 -29.18 36.53 -7.73
N LEU A 660 -29.55 37.54 -8.50
CA LEU A 660 -30.93 37.89 -8.77
C LEU A 660 -31.61 36.86 -9.71
N GLU A 661 -30.94 36.44 -10.77
CA GLU A 661 -31.44 35.38 -11.67
C GLU A 661 -31.58 34.03 -10.95
N THR A 662 -30.70 33.74 -9.99
CA THR A 662 -30.79 32.48 -9.17
C THR A 662 -32.00 32.56 -8.22
N LEU A 663 -32.35 33.73 -7.71
CA LEU A 663 -33.52 33.94 -6.85
C LEU A 663 -34.84 33.95 -7.64
N GLU A 664 -34.85 34.50 -8.86
CA GLU A 664 -36.02 34.46 -9.75
C GLU A 664 -36.33 33.06 -10.30
N ASN A 665 -35.35 32.15 -10.36
CA ASN A 665 -35.57 30.76 -10.77
C ASN A 665 -35.91 29.81 -9.58
N MET A 666 -36.00 30.34 -8.37
CA MET A 666 -36.39 29.59 -7.16
C MET A 666 -37.83 29.88 -6.71
N ASP A 667 -38.53 30.84 -7.34
CA ASP A 667 -39.96 31.09 -7.24
C ASP A 667 -40.71 30.42 -8.42
#